data_e49efd3ec48f828be337e5eeca50f60e
#
_entry.id   e49efd3ec48f828be337e5eeca50f60e
#
_cell.length_a   1.000
_cell.length_b   1.000
_cell.length_c   1.000
_cell.angle_alpha   90.00
_cell.angle_beta   90.00
_cell.angle_gamma   90.00
#
_symmetry.space_group_name_H-M   'P 1'
#
loop_
_entity.id
_entity.type
_entity.pdbx_description
1 polymer ?
#
loop_
_entity_poly.entity_id
_entity_poly.type
_entity_poly.pdbx_seq_one_letter_code
_entity_poly.pdbx_strand_id
1 'polypeptide(L)'
;MNISRNDNRTYQPLTLDNGLKVLLVQDLESTKSAASMAINAGHFDDPLDRQGLAHFLEHMLFLGTDLYPESGGFSNFVSQSGGNTNAWTGTEHTCYFFDINNQQFAEALAQFSRFFIAPLLNPKETTKERNAIDAEFKLKIKDDGRRIYQAHKETVNPAHPFAKFSVGNQQTLADREGCISDELRAFFDSHYQAQWMTLVICSNEDIATMTTWVKQLFSEIKGQPKSKEIIEQPLYRKQDLGKVLHIEPHKHMQKLIISFAMPNIDDFYRHKTVSFIAHLLGYEGKGSLYSILKEQGWINALSAGGGINGSNFKDFNISMALTDEGIEYYEDIVEMVFEYICLINQNCDKLPRLYQDKKNLLQIAFDNQEKARLIDWVSNLSINMQHYDEANYVQGDYLMEGFNRCAHEIAMQWLTPDNMRLVLIHPGVEPEHTTAWYNTPYKVEDISASWLEALSEINTPLPQMCLPSANPYLTKDVELLPLDEPNKSPELLVTRDGFDFWFKQDATFRVAKGHFYLAMDSTFAIKDVKHMALTRLFADLFMDSVAEQFYPAELAGLSYHLTSHQGGLTLHTAGLSSSQLELVNELLEALFNVEICAKRFAEYKKQLVRHWRNSNQNKPVSELFSILGAQIMPWNPEPNALAQALKDTSFHQFNCFRNEFFKALHVESFLHGNWQRSDALKFQKQVTEHLADSTTIIDLTRPLNDITEVDQQRFTLN
;
A
#
# COMPACT_ATOMS: atom_id res chain seq x y z
N MET A 1 23.26 3.20 -15.55
CA MET A 1 22.03 3.33 -14.75
C MET A 1 22.16 4.53 -13.82
N ASN A 2 21.07 5.26 -13.61
CA ASN A 2 21.01 6.32 -12.61
C ASN A 2 20.69 5.70 -11.26
N ILE A 3 21.52 5.99 -10.25
CA ILE A 3 21.38 5.50 -8.88
C ILE A 3 21.22 6.67 -7.90
N SER A 4 20.62 6.43 -6.75
CA SER A 4 20.48 7.42 -5.68
C SER A 4 21.86 7.85 -5.14
N ARG A 5 21.95 9.07 -4.61
CA ARG A 5 23.21 9.58 -3.99
C ARG A 5 23.64 8.76 -2.77
N ASN A 6 22.71 8.11 -2.11
CA ASN A 6 22.96 7.28 -0.92
C ASN A 6 23.18 5.80 -1.26
N ASP A 7 23.15 5.45 -2.55
CA ASP A 7 23.35 4.08 -3.02
C ASP A 7 24.82 3.87 -3.40
N ASN A 8 25.53 3.07 -2.61
CA ASN A 8 26.93 2.71 -2.79
C ASN A 8 27.14 1.36 -3.48
N ARG A 9 26.07 0.76 -4.02
CA ARG A 9 26.11 -0.52 -4.74
C ARG A 9 26.71 -0.38 -6.12
N THR A 10 27.31 -1.46 -6.61
CA THR A 10 27.78 -1.57 -7.99
C THR A 10 26.79 -2.39 -8.81
N TYR A 11 26.40 -1.89 -9.97
CA TYR A 11 25.38 -2.49 -10.84
C TYR A 11 25.99 -2.92 -12.17
N GLN A 12 25.76 -4.16 -12.59
CA GLN A 12 26.21 -4.70 -13.85
C GLN A 12 25.07 -5.44 -14.55
N PRO A 13 24.44 -4.86 -15.58
CA PRO A 13 23.52 -5.58 -16.43
C PRO A 13 24.27 -6.49 -17.40
N LEU A 14 23.67 -7.63 -17.73
CA LEU A 14 24.11 -8.53 -18.76
C LEU A 14 22.94 -9.33 -19.34
N THR A 15 23.09 -9.83 -20.55
CA THR A 15 22.14 -10.76 -21.17
C THR A 15 22.89 -12.04 -21.51
N LEU A 16 22.33 -13.20 -21.11
CA LEU A 16 22.90 -14.50 -21.45
C LEU A 16 22.56 -14.89 -22.90
N ASP A 17 23.31 -15.85 -23.46
CA ASP A 17 23.12 -16.34 -24.82
C ASP A 17 21.72 -16.93 -25.08
N ASN A 18 21.05 -17.44 -24.02
CA ASN A 18 19.67 -17.92 -24.07
C ASN A 18 18.61 -16.80 -24.03
N GLY A 19 19.02 -15.54 -23.90
CA GLY A 19 18.15 -14.37 -23.87
C GLY A 19 17.71 -13.92 -22.49
N LEU A 20 18.13 -14.59 -21.40
CA LEU A 20 17.85 -14.17 -20.04
C LEU A 20 18.54 -12.83 -19.73
N LYS A 21 17.75 -11.82 -19.34
CA LYS A 21 18.26 -10.53 -18.85
C LYS A 21 18.61 -10.64 -17.37
N VAL A 22 19.80 -10.20 -17.01
CA VAL A 22 20.32 -10.30 -15.64
C VAL A 22 20.81 -8.94 -15.17
N LEU A 23 20.57 -8.62 -13.92
CA LEU A 23 21.17 -7.49 -13.22
C LEU A 23 21.91 -8.02 -11.99
N LEU A 24 23.24 -7.88 -12.03
CA LEU A 24 24.11 -8.18 -10.89
C LEU A 24 24.32 -6.92 -10.07
N VAL A 25 24.19 -7.06 -8.75
CA VAL A 25 24.35 -5.96 -7.81
C VAL A 25 25.29 -6.39 -6.70
N GLN A 26 26.40 -5.66 -6.57
CA GLN A 26 27.33 -5.86 -5.45
C GLN A 26 27.00 -4.86 -4.34
N ASP A 27 26.70 -5.36 -3.14
CA ASP A 27 26.53 -4.57 -1.91
C ASP A 27 27.49 -5.11 -0.83
N LEU A 28 28.65 -4.46 -0.69
CA LEU A 28 29.72 -4.88 0.24
C LEU A 28 29.31 -4.80 1.71
N GLU A 29 28.28 -4.01 2.03
CA GLU A 29 27.78 -3.82 3.40
C GLU A 29 26.67 -4.80 3.77
N SER A 30 26.13 -5.53 2.80
CA SER A 30 25.01 -6.43 3.04
C SER A 30 25.44 -7.68 3.81
N THR A 31 24.71 -7.97 4.88
CA THR A 31 24.89 -9.22 5.68
C THR A 31 24.16 -10.41 5.07
N LYS A 32 23.28 -10.16 4.10
CA LYS A 32 22.53 -11.17 3.36
C LYS A 32 22.71 -10.98 1.86
N SER A 33 22.53 -12.06 1.13
CA SER A 33 22.37 -12.04 -0.33
C SER A 33 20.95 -12.39 -0.71
N ALA A 34 20.50 -11.95 -1.90
CA ALA A 34 19.16 -12.20 -2.39
C ALA A 34 19.14 -12.40 -3.90
N ALA A 35 18.18 -13.16 -4.38
CA ALA A 35 17.89 -13.27 -5.81
C ALA A 35 16.37 -13.21 -6.06
N SER A 36 16.02 -12.70 -7.24
CA SER A 36 14.65 -12.64 -7.74
C SER A 36 14.59 -12.93 -9.22
N MET A 37 13.68 -13.83 -9.61
CA MET A 37 13.35 -14.15 -11.00
C MET A 37 11.92 -13.75 -11.27
N ALA A 38 11.71 -12.79 -12.18
CA ALA A 38 10.40 -12.44 -12.70
C ALA A 38 10.20 -13.06 -14.09
N ILE A 39 9.07 -13.69 -14.28
CA ILE A 39 8.66 -14.33 -15.53
C ILE A 39 7.49 -13.53 -16.10
N ASN A 40 7.54 -13.17 -17.38
CA ASN A 40 6.42 -12.56 -18.10
C ASN A 40 5.36 -13.62 -18.45
N ALA A 41 4.80 -14.23 -17.43
CA ALA A 41 3.67 -15.15 -17.49
C ALA A 41 2.89 -15.05 -16.18
N GLY A 42 1.57 -14.96 -16.26
CA GLY A 42 0.67 -14.85 -15.11
C GLY A 42 -0.67 -15.52 -15.39
N HIS A 43 -1.69 -15.20 -14.59
CA HIS A 43 -2.99 -15.84 -14.76
C HIS A 43 -3.71 -15.47 -16.08
N PHE A 44 -3.26 -14.44 -16.79
CA PHE A 44 -3.75 -14.14 -18.14
C PHE A 44 -3.40 -15.23 -19.14
N ASP A 45 -2.31 -15.95 -18.89
CA ASP A 45 -1.83 -17.04 -19.74
C ASP A 45 -2.53 -18.37 -19.42
N ASP A 46 -3.36 -18.45 -18.37
CA ASP A 46 -4.14 -19.66 -18.06
C ASP A 46 -5.04 -20.05 -19.24
N PRO A 47 -5.16 -21.34 -19.59
CA PRO A 47 -6.23 -21.81 -20.48
C PRO A 47 -7.61 -21.48 -19.89
N LEU A 48 -8.57 -21.13 -20.75
CA LEU A 48 -9.93 -20.76 -20.31
C LEU A 48 -10.59 -21.82 -19.44
N ASP A 49 -10.30 -23.06 -19.70
CA ASP A 49 -10.82 -24.21 -18.99
C ASP A 49 -9.93 -24.71 -17.83
N ARG A 50 -8.79 -24.01 -17.55
CA ARG A 50 -7.82 -24.32 -16.50
C ARG A 50 -7.39 -23.07 -15.70
N GLN A 51 -8.37 -22.35 -15.22
CA GLN A 51 -8.13 -21.11 -14.48
C GLN A 51 -7.47 -21.38 -13.13
N GLY A 52 -6.38 -20.64 -12.84
CA GLY A 52 -5.53 -20.83 -11.68
C GLY A 52 -4.29 -21.72 -11.94
N LEU A 53 -4.03 -22.10 -13.19
CA LEU A 53 -2.91 -22.99 -13.55
C LEU A 53 -1.55 -22.31 -13.30
N ALA A 54 -1.39 -21.02 -13.64
CA ALA A 54 -0.17 -20.25 -13.37
C ALA A 54 0.12 -20.19 -11.86
N HIS A 55 -0.88 -19.93 -11.04
CA HIS A 55 -0.76 -19.94 -9.58
C HIS A 55 -0.44 -21.34 -9.05
N PHE A 56 -1.03 -22.36 -9.62
CA PHE A 56 -0.70 -23.75 -9.26
C PHE A 56 0.74 -24.10 -9.62
N LEU A 57 1.23 -23.67 -10.78
CA LEU A 57 2.61 -23.87 -11.16
C LEU A 57 3.59 -23.15 -10.18
N GLU A 58 3.24 -21.95 -9.74
CA GLU A 58 4.01 -21.22 -8.72
C GLU A 58 4.26 -22.11 -7.50
N HIS A 59 3.20 -22.68 -6.92
CA HIS A 59 3.31 -23.59 -5.76
C HIS A 59 4.16 -24.82 -6.06
N MET A 60 3.95 -25.44 -7.23
CA MET A 60 4.61 -26.70 -7.59
C MET A 60 6.12 -26.58 -7.80
N LEU A 61 6.65 -25.40 -8.15
CA LEU A 61 8.09 -25.20 -8.32
C LEU A 61 8.89 -25.34 -7.01
N PHE A 62 8.28 -25.12 -5.87
CA PHE A 62 8.89 -25.32 -4.56
C PHE A 62 8.97 -26.79 -4.12
N LEU A 63 8.32 -27.70 -4.84
CA LEU A 63 8.13 -29.09 -4.42
C LEU A 63 9.16 -30.08 -5.01
N GLY A 64 10.33 -29.55 -5.42
CA GLY A 64 11.49 -30.32 -5.83
C GLY A 64 11.84 -30.21 -7.31
N THR A 65 13.10 -30.44 -7.57
CA THR A 65 13.72 -30.39 -8.89
C THR A 65 14.53 -31.67 -9.16
N ASP A 66 15.03 -31.85 -10.37
CA ASP A 66 15.82 -33.03 -10.75
C ASP A 66 17.04 -33.28 -9.84
N LEU A 67 17.77 -32.21 -9.47
CA LEU A 67 18.95 -32.31 -8.61
C LEU A 67 18.62 -32.22 -7.11
N TYR A 68 17.51 -31.62 -6.76
CA TYR A 68 17.03 -31.40 -5.38
C TYR A 68 15.59 -31.90 -5.24
N PRO A 69 15.38 -33.22 -5.19
CA PRO A 69 14.05 -33.81 -5.32
C PRO A 69 13.19 -33.72 -4.05
N GLU A 70 13.73 -33.24 -2.94
CA GLU A 70 12.99 -33.12 -1.68
C GLU A 70 11.89 -32.07 -1.78
N SER A 71 10.62 -32.46 -1.48
CA SER A 71 9.48 -31.57 -1.46
C SER A 71 9.64 -30.50 -0.37
N GLY A 72 9.66 -29.22 -0.77
CA GLY A 72 9.91 -28.09 0.14
C GLY A 72 11.36 -27.95 0.62
N GLY A 73 12.30 -28.74 0.07
CA GLY A 73 13.71 -28.75 0.47
C GLY A 73 14.37 -27.38 0.35
N PHE A 74 14.11 -26.65 -0.72
CA PHE A 74 14.62 -25.28 -0.90
C PHE A 74 14.14 -24.33 0.21
N SER A 75 12.84 -24.30 0.50
CA SER A 75 12.27 -23.43 1.54
C SER A 75 12.83 -23.77 2.92
N ASN A 76 13.04 -25.05 3.21
CA ASN A 76 13.67 -25.52 4.44
C ASN A 76 15.13 -25.08 4.52
N PHE A 77 15.90 -25.25 3.44
CA PHE A 77 17.29 -24.82 3.36
C PHE A 77 17.46 -23.32 3.60
N VAL A 78 16.66 -22.50 2.90
CA VAL A 78 16.66 -21.04 3.05
C VAL A 78 16.31 -20.63 4.48
N SER A 79 15.25 -21.20 5.06
CA SER A 79 14.81 -20.90 6.42
C SER A 79 15.87 -21.29 7.48
N GLN A 80 16.44 -22.47 7.39
CA GLN A 80 17.51 -22.94 8.29
C GLN A 80 18.79 -22.10 8.18
N SER A 81 19.01 -21.47 7.03
CA SER A 81 20.14 -20.58 6.74
C SER A 81 19.85 -19.10 7.01
N GLY A 82 18.82 -18.80 7.81
CA GLY A 82 18.46 -17.44 8.25
C GLY A 82 17.82 -16.58 7.18
N GLY A 83 17.26 -17.20 6.13
CA GLY A 83 16.63 -16.53 5.00
C GLY A 83 15.12 -16.63 4.98
N ASN A 84 14.54 -16.02 3.95
CA ASN A 84 13.13 -16.10 3.61
C ASN A 84 12.98 -16.34 2.11
N THR A 85 11.95 -17.04 1.71
CA THR A 85 11.58 -17.20 0.31
C THR A 85 10.08 -17.01 0.14
N ASN A 86 9.68 -16.47 -1.00
CA ASN A 86 8.28 -16.32 -1.35
C ASN A 86 8.14 -16.25 -2.88
N ALA A 87 6.90 -16.30 -3.35
CA ALA A 87 6.54 -16.02 -4.73
C ALA A 87 5.17 -15.36 -4.79
N TRP A 88 4.79 -14.85 -5.95
CA TRP A 88 3.45 -14.37 -6.25
C TRP A 88 3.15 -14.46 -7.74
N THR A 89 1.89 -14.72 -8.07
CA THR A 89 1.35 -14.71 -9.44
C THR A 89 0.38 -13.56 -9.60
N GLY A 90 0.72 -12.66 -10.53
CA GLY A 90 -0.11 -11.53 -10.94
C GLY A 90 -0.90 -11.81 -12.22
N THR A 91 -1.31 -10.73 -12.88
CA THR A 91 -2.02 -10.79 -14.18
C THR A 91 -1.14 -11.34 -15.28
N GLU A 92 0.01 -10.73 -15.51
CA GLU A 92 0.93 -11.04 -16.61
C GLU A 92 2.33 -11.45 -16.15
N HIS A 93 2.58 -11.50 -14.84
CA HIS A 93 3.88 -11.84 -14.27
C HIS A 93 3.74 -12.83 -13.10
N THR A 94 4.75 -13.70 -12.97
CA THR A 94 5.01 -14.50 -11.78
C THR A 94 6.42 -14.19 -11.30
N CYS A 95 6.61 -14.00 -9.99
CA CYS A 95 7.89 -13.62 -9.42
C CYS A 95 8.25 -14.56 -8.27
N TYR A 96 9.47 -15.11 -8.30
CA TYR A 96 10.05 -15.96 -7.27
C TYR A 96 11.26 -15.25 -6.67
N PHE A 97 11.39 -15.24 -5.36
CA PHE A 97 12.48 -14.52 -4.72
C PHE A 97 12.85 -15.10 -3.34
N PHE A 98 14.10 -14.89 -2.95
CA PHE A 98 14.59 -15.26 -1.64
C PHE A 98 15.70 -14.33 -1.16
N ASP A 99 15.90 -14.27 0.15
CA ASP A 99 17.12 -13.79 0.80
C ASP A 99 17.73 -14.90 1.67
N ILE A 100 19.04 -14.83 1.93
CA ILE A 100 19.74 -15.82 2.73
C ILE A 100 21.06 -15.23 3.26
N ASN A 101 21.63 -15.81 4.31
CA ASN A 101 22.97 -15.42 4.76
C ASN A 101 24.00 -15.63 3.63
N ASN A 102 24.96 -14.71 3.50
CA ASN A 102 25.93 -14.67 2.39
C ASN A 102 26.64 -16.01 2.16
N GLN A 103 27.02 -16.71 3.23
CA GLN A 103 27.78 -17.98 3.14
C GLN A 103 27.04 -19.11 2.41
N GLN A 104 25.72 -19.12 2.45
CA GLN A 104 24.89 -20.17 1.84
C GLN A 104 24.32 -19.74 0.48
N PHE A 105 24.62 -18.52 0.02
CA PHE A 105 23.99 -17.95 -1.16
C PHE A 105 24.29 -18.71 -2.45
N ALA A 106 25.54 -19.12 -2.68
CA ALA A 106 25.91 -19.84 -3.91
C ALA A 106 25.14 -21.17 -4.05
N GLU A 107 24.96 -21.90 -2.94
CA GLU A 107 24.20 -23.15 -2.92
C GLU A 107 22.69 -22.86 -3.11
N ALA A 108 22.14 -21.85 -2.43
CA ALA A 108 20.74 -21.45 -2.62
C ALA A 108 20.46 -21.05 -4.06
N LEU A 109 21.39 -20.31 -4.69
CA LEU A 109 21.29 -19.90 -6.09
C LEU A 109 21.31 -21.10 -7.04
N ALA A 110 22.14 -22.11 -6.76
CA ALA A 110 22.17 -23.35 -7.53
C ALA A 110 20.84 -24.12 -7.42
N GLN A 111 20.26 -24.23 -6.23
CA GLN A 111 18.94 -24.84 -6.04
C GLN A 111 17.85 -24.05 -6.74
N PHE A 112 17.84 -22.72 -6.59
CA PHE A 112 16.87 -21.80 -7.19
C PHE A 112 16.86 -21.85 -8.72
N SER A 113 18.03 -21.96 -9.35
CA SER A 113 18.15 -22.06 -10.81
C SER A 113 17.40 -23.27 -11.38
N ARG A 114 17.37 -24.38 -10.63
CA ARG A 114 16.72 -25.61 -11.09
C ARG A 114 15.21 -25.50 -11.16
N PHE A 115 14.58 -24.57 -10.45
CA PHE A 115 13.15 -24.25 -10.60
C PHE A 115 12.77 -23.94 -12.04
N PHE A 116 13.66 -23.24 -12.77
CA PHE A 116 13.42 -22.74 -14.12
C PHE A 116 14.00 -23.63 -15.22
N ILE A 117 14.72 -24.71 -14.84
CA ILE A 117 15.35 -25.64 -15.76
C ILE A 117 14.64 -27.01 -15.77
N ALA A 118 14.48 -27.61 -14.61
CA ALA A 118 13.98 -28.97 -14.49
C ALA A 118 13.18 -29.20 -13.19
N PRO A 119 12.04 -28.49 -12.98
CA PRO A 119 11.15 -28.79 -11.85
C PRO A 119 10.55 -30.17 -12.05
N LEU A 120 10.39 -30.93 -10.96
CA LEU A 120 9.84 -32.30 -11.04
C LEU A 120 8.36 -32.32 -11.43
N LEU A 121 7.57 -31.35 -10.93
CA LEU A 121 6.10 -31.31 -11.10
C LEU A 121 5.46 -32.68 -10.77
N ASN A 122 5.85 -33.23 -9.62
CA ASN A 122 5.56 -34.60 -9.25
C ASN A 122 4.04 -34.84 -9.13
N PRO A 123 3.44 -35.81 -9.88
CA PRO A 123 2.02 -36.11 -9.78
C PRO A 123 1.52 -36.48 -8.39
N LYS A 124 2.39 -36.99 -7.52
CA LYS A 124 2.03 -37.34 -6.13
C LYS A 124 1.81 -36.12 -5.25
N GLU A 125 2.45 -34.99 -5.55
CA GLU A 125 2.31 -33.75 -4.80
C GLU A 125 1.13 -32.91 -5.26
N THR A 126 0.66 -33.08 -6.52
CA THR A 126 -0.42 -32.24 -7.10
C THR A 126 -1.71 -32.28 -6.28
N THR A 127 -2.09 -33.44 -5.74
CA THR A 127 -3.31 -33.55 -4.93
C THR A 127 -3.19 -32.79 -3.61
N LYS A 128 -2.03 -32.88 -2.96
CA LYS A 128 -1.76 -32.16 -1.70
C LYS A 128 -1.77 -30.66 -1.93
N GLU A 129 -1.08 -30.21 -2.97
CA GLU A 129 -0.93 -28.80 -3.27
C GLU A 129 -2.22 -28.17 -3.78
N ARG A 130 -3.02 -28.90 -4.58
CA ARG A 130 -4.37 -28.47 -4.94
C ARG A 130 -5.27 -28.27 -3.70
N ASN A 131 -5.10 -29.10 -2.65
CA ASN A 131 -5.81 -28.91 -1.39
C ASN A 131 -5.32 -27.64 -0.66
N ALA A 132 -4.04 -27.31 -0.73
CA ALA A 132 -3.50 -26.09 -0.16
C ALA A 132 -4.06 -24.84 -0.86
N ILE A 133 -4.10 -24.82 -2.19
CA ILE A 133 -4.70 -23.73 -2.98
C ILE A 133 -6.20 -23.58 -2.69
N ASP A 134 -6.91 -24.69 -2.60
CA ASP A 134 -8.36 -24.68 -2.26
C ASP A 134 -8.59 -24.15 -0.83
N ALA A 135 -7.72 -24.50 0.11
CA ALA A 135 -7.77 -23.96 1.47
C ALA A 135 -7.46 -22.44 1.48
N GLU A 136 -6.48 -21.97 0.71
CA GLU A 136 -6.20 -20.55 0.53
C GLU A 136 -7.41 -19.81 -0.06
N PHE A 137 -8.01 -20.33 -1.12
CA PHE A 137 -9.24 -19.79 -1.70
C PHE A 137 -10.36 -19.68 -0.67
N LYS A 138 -10.61 -20.77 0.11
CA LYS A 138 -11.64 -20.80 1.15
C LYS A 138 -11.40 -19.80 2.28
N LEU A 139 -10.14 -19.55 2.66
CA LEU A 139 -9.80 -18.52 3.64
C LEU A 139 -10.18 -17.11 3.17
N LYS A 140 -10.28 -16.89 1.87
CA LYS A 140 -10.55 -15.58 1.26
C LYS A 140 -11.99 -15.38 0.79
N ILE A 141 -12.89 -16.36 1.00
CA ILE A 141 -14.30 -16.27 0.57
C ILE A 141 -15.03 -15.07 1.17
N LYS A 142 -14.68 -14.68 2.41
CA LYS A 142 -15.27 -13.54 3.10
C LYS A 142 -14.45 -12.25 2.98
N ASP A 143 -13.38 -12.24 2.20
CA ASP A 143 -12.54 -11.07 1.98
C ASP A 143 -13.20 -10.14 0.96
N ASP A 144 -13.64 -8.95 1.39
CA ASP A 144 -14.36 -8.01 0.51
C ASP A 144 -13.51 -7.53 -0.67
N GLY A 145 -12.20 -7.40 -0.52
CA GLY A 145 -11.31 -7.08 -1.63
C GLY A 145 -11.38 -8.12 -2.75
N ARG A 146 -11.29 -9.41 -2.40
CA ARG A 146 -11.41 -10.52 -3.36
C ARG A 146 -12.81 -10.62 -3.95
N ARG A 147 -13.84 -10.38 -3.15
CA ARG A 147 -15.24 -10.42 -3.57
C ARG A 147 -15.54 -9.33 -4.60
N ILE A 148 -15.15 -8.10 -4.32
CA ILE A 148 -15.32 -6.95 -5.22
C ILE A 148 -14.51 -7.17 -6.51
N TYR A 149 -13.27 -7.64 -6.39
CA TYR A 149 -12.41 -7.93 -7.53
C TYR A 149 -12.99 -9.00 -8.45
N GLN A 150 -13.60 -10.04 -7.89
CA GLN A 150 -14.26 -11.09 -8.68
C GLN A 150 -15.51 -10.56 -9.39
N ALA A 151 -16.35 -9.74 -8.71
CA ALA A 151 -17.51 -9.13 -9.35
C ALA A 151 -17.09 -8.21 -10.53
N HIS A 152 -15.99 -7.48 -10.36
CA HIS A 152 -15.40 -6.69 -11.43
C HIS A 152 -14.97 -7.57 -12.62
N LYS A 153 -14.25 -8.69 -12.36
CA LYS A 153 -13.81 -9.63 -13.40
C LYS A 153 -14.98 -10.24 -14.20
N GLU A 154 -16.07 -10.57 -13.55
CA GLU A 154 -17.23 -11.20 -14.19
C GLU A 154 -18.08 -10.21 -15.01
N THR A 155 -17.82 -8.91 -14.86
CA THR A 155 -18.57 -7.84 -15.54
C THR A 155 -17.79 -7.09 -16.61
N VAL A 156 -16.57 -7.53 -16.95
CA VAL A 156 -15.78 -7.02 -18.08
C VAL A 156 -16.01 -7.86 -19.34
N ASN A 157 -15.29 -7.54 -20.40
CA ASN A 157 -15.30 -8.35 -21.63
C ASN A 157 -14.88 -9.81 -21.32
N PRO A 158 -15.76 -10.81 -21.47
CA PRO A 158 -15.47 -12.20 -21.13
C PRO A 158 -14.39 -12.83 -22.04
N ALA A 159 -14.08 -12.22 -23.20
CA ALA A 159 -13.00 -12.65 -24.07
C ALA A 159 -11.64 -12.09 -23.64
N HIS A 160 -11.58 -11.09 -22.75
CA HIS A 160 -10.34 -10.58 -22.21
C HIS A 160 -9.82 -11.51 -21.09
N PRO A 161 -8.51 -11.82 -21.05
CA PRO A 161 -7.92 -12.70 -20.02
C PRO A 161 -8.20 -12.29 -18.57
N PHE A 162 -8.45 -11.01 -18.34
CA PHE A 162 -8.81 -10.50 -17.02
C PHE A 162 -10.05 -11.15 -16.43
N ALA A 163 -11.00 -11.58 -17.26
CA ALA A 163 -12.23 -12.24 -16.79
C ALA A 163 -11.99 -13.60 -16.11
N LYS A 164 -10.80 -14.21 -16.32
CA LYS A 164 -10.46 -15.52 -15.73
C LYS A 164 -10.33 -15.47 -14.22
N PHE A 165 -10.77 -16.52 -13.54
CA PHE A 165 -10.52 -16.73 -12.11
C PHE A 165 -9.02 -16.99 -11.85
N SER A 166 -8.38 -16.23 -10.96
CA SER A 166 -6.91 -16.20 -10.86
C SER A 166 -6.32 -17.15 -9.82
N VAL A 167 -7.10 -17.57 -8.81
CA VAL A 167 -6.56 -18.34 -7.67
C VAL A 167 -6.50 -19.83 -7.96
N GLY A 168 -7.52 -20.35 -8.61
CA GLY A 168 -7.72 -21.78 -8.70
C GLY A 168 -8.42 -22.37 -7.46
N ASN A 169 -9.01 -23.56 -7.63
CA ASN A 169 -9.63 -24.33 -6.56
C ASN A 169 -9.76 -25.81 -6.96
N GLN A 170 -10.37 -26.64 -6.11
CA GLN A 170 -10.60 -28.05 -6.38
C GLN A 170 -11.32 -28.31 -7.70
N GLN A 171 -12.22 -27.41 -8.12
CA GLN A 171 -13.02 -27.58 -9.32
C GLN A 171 -12.23 -27.22 -10.59
N THR A 172 -11.56 -26.05 -10.61
CA THR A 172 -10.84 -25.58 -11.79
C THR A 172 -9.55 -26.39 -12.05
N LEU A 173 -8.95 -26.93 -10.99
CA LEU A 173 -7.69 -27.67 -11.01
C LEU A 173 -7.87 -29.20 -10.86
N ALA A 174 -9.09 -29.73 -11.02
CA ALA A 174 -9.34 -31.16 -10.95
C ALA A 174 -8.63 -31.96 -12.06
N ASP A 175 -8.19 -33.18 -11.77
CA ASP A 175 -7.74 -34.10 -12.83
C ASP A 175 -8.90 -34.40 -13.83
N ARG A 176 -8.54 -34.55 -15.10
CA ARG A 176 -9.47 -34.88 -16.19
C ARG A 176 -9.09 -36.24 -16.81
N GLU A 177 -9.00 -36.36 -18.13
CA GLU A 177 -8.55 -37.58 -18.82
C GLU A 177 -7.06 -37.89 -18.59
N GLY A 178 -6.31 -37.01 -17.92
CA GLY A 178 -4.90 -37.13 -17.53
C GLY A 178 -4.61 -36.48 -16.22
N CYS A 179 -3.36 -36.59 -15.75
CA CYS A 179 -2.89 -35.91 -14.54
C CYS A 179 -2.63 -34.42 -14.84
N ILE A 180 -3.06 -33.53 -13.97
CA ILE A 180 -2.82 -32.09 -14.10
C ILE A 180 -1.33 -31.72 -14.17
N SER A 181 -0.43 -32.60 -13.70
CA SER A 181 1.02 -32.42 -13.83
C SER A 181 1.50 -32.31 -15.29
N ASP A 182 0.80 -32.97 -16.23
CA ASP A 182 1.13 -32.91 -17.65
C ASP A 182 0.74 -31.54 -18.23
N GLU A 183 -0.39 -30.98 -17.79
CA GLU A 183 -0.82 -29.64 -18.15
C GLU A 183 0.10 -28.57 -17.54
N LEU A 184 0.52 -28.74 -16.29
CA LEU A 184 1.53 -27.89 -15.64
C LEU A 184 2.87 -27.94 -16.39
N ARG A 185 3.30 -29.10 -16.84
CA ARG A 185 4.51 -29.27 -17.68
C ARG A 185 4.38 -28.54 -18.99
N ALA A 186 3.26 -28.68 -19.68
CA ALA A 186 3.00 -27.98 -20.92
C ALA A 186 2.99 -26.46 -20.74
N PHE A 187 2.38 -25.97 -19.66
CA PHE A 187 2.38 -24.55 -19.31
C PHE A 187 3.79 -24.05 -19.01
N PHE A 188 4.56 -24.77 -18.21
CA PHE A 188 5.96 -24.47 -17.92
C PHE A 188 6.80 -24.40 -19.20
N ASP A 189 6.75 -25.46 -20.04
CA ASP A 189 7.52 -25.55 -21.28
C ASP A 189 7.15 -24.47 -22.31
N SER A 190 5.92 -23.92 -22.27
CA SER A 190 5.47 -22.87 -23.19
C SER A 190 5.77 -21.45 -22.69
N HIS A 191 5.73 -21.21 -21.37
CA HIS A 191 5.80 -19.84 -20.82
C HIS A 191 7.08 -19.53 -20.05
N TYR A 192 7.78 -20.53 -19.51
CA TYR A 192 9.02 -20.31 -18.75
C TYR A 192 10.22 -20.33 -19.70
N GLN A 193 10.32 -19.26 -20.52
CA GLN A 193 11.34 -19.08 -21.53
C GLN A 193 12.32 -17.98 -21.13
N ALA A 194 13.63 -18.21 -21.27
CA ALA A 194 14.69 -17.32 -20.80
C ALA A 194 14.52 -15.86 -21.27
N GLN A 195 14.12 -15.64 -22.52
CA GLN A 195 13.92 -14.29 -23.09
C GLN A 195 12.72 -13.55 -22.49
N TRP A 196 11.83 -14.23 -21.76
CA TRP A 196 10.70 -13.63 -21.04
C TRP A 196 10.97 -13.52 -19.55
N MET A 197 12.19 -13.78 -19.12
CA MET A 197 12.59 -13.75 -17.73
C MET A 197 13.60 -12.63 -17.46
N THR A 198 13.56 -12.12 -16.24
CA THR A 198 14.52 -11.15 -15.71
C THR A 198 14.99 -11.61 -14.34
N LEU A 199 16.31 -11.68 -14.16
CA LEU A 199 16.97 -12.12 -12.95
C LEU A 199 17.71 -10.96 -12.28
N VAL A 200 17.48 -10.73 -11.00
CA VAL A 200 18.30 -9.84 -10.17
C VAL A 200 19.00 -10.65 -9.10
N ILE A 201 20.29 -10.42 -8.97
CA ILE A 201 21.13 -11.01 -7.91
C ILE A 201 21.79 -9.85 -7.16
N CYS A 202 21.65 -9.84 -5.83
CA CYS A 202 22.37 -8.90 -4.96
C CYS A 202 23.17 -9.69 -3.90
N SER A 203 24.47 -9.43 -3.84
CA SER A 203 25.38 -10.11 -2.92
C SER A 203 26.55 -9.21 -2.53
N ASN A 204 27.28 -9.57 -1.48
CA ASN A 204 28.58 -8.96 -1.14
C ASN A 204 29.74 -9.51 -1.98
N GLU A 205 29.50 -10.54 -2.79
CA GLU A 205 30.50 -11.11 -3.70
C GLU A 205 30.80 -10.16 -4.87
N ASP A 206 31.97 -10.33 -5.47
CA ASP A 206 32.36 -9.53 -6.63
C ASP A 206 31.56 -9.88 -7.90
N ILE A 207 31.45 -8.89 -8.80
CA ILE A 207 30.68 -9.00 -10.06
C ILE A 207 31.19 -10.16 -10.94
N ALA A 208 32.52 -10.44 -10.95
CA ALA A 208 33.08 -11.50 -11.80
C ALA A 208 32.66 -12.89 -11.29
N THR A 209 32.67 -13.09 -9.98
CA THR A 209 32.19 -14.30 -9.33
C THR A 209 30.70 -14.52 -9.60
N MET A 210 29.87 -13.50 -9.38
CA MET A 210 28.42 -13.55 -9.67
C MET A 210 28.15 -13.81 -11.17
N THR A 211 28.92 -13.20 -12.07
CA THR A 211 28.82 -13.46 -13.51
C THR A 211 29.09 -14.92 -13.84
N THR A 212 30.11 -15.52 -13.20
CA THR A 212 30.44 -16.93 -13.38
C THR A 212 29.31 -17.83 -12.91
N TRP A 213 28.75 -17.57 -11.73
CA TRP A 213 27.59 -18.33 -11.21
C TRP A 213 26.40 -18.27 -12.15
N VAL A 214 26.04 -17.08 -12.61
CA VAL A 214 24.88 -16.90 -13.49
C VAL A 214 25.06 -17.65 -14.81
N LYS A 215 26.24 -17.55 -15.44
CA LYS A 215 26.52 -18.26 -16.67
C LYS A 215 26.50 -19.78 -16.51
N GLN A 216 26.97 -20.29 -15.37
CA GLN A 216 26.98 -21.74 -15.09
C GLN A 216 25.57 -22.26 -14.76
N LEU A 217 24.78 -21.50 -13.99
CA LEU A 217 23.54 -21.99 -13.39
C LEU A 217 22.28 -21.72 -14.23
N PHE A 218 22.27 -20.64 -15.03
CA PHE A 218 21.06 -20.21 -15.72
C PHE A 218 21.10 -20.33 -17.25
N SER A 219 22.26 -20.67 -17.84
CA SER A 219 22.38 -20.83 -19.31
C SER A 219 21.59 -22.03 -19.86
N GLU A 220 21.25 -23.00 -19.03
CA GLU A 220 20.44 -24.17 -19.42
C GLU A 220 18.95 -23.86 -19.51
N ILE A 221 18.47 -22.70 -19.03
CA ILE A 221 17.06 -22.32 -19.16
C ILE A 221 16.73 -22.25 -20.66
N LYS A 222 15.67 -22.93 -21.08
CA LYS A 222 15.22 -22.96 -22.46
C LYS A 222 14.88 -21.54 -22.92
N GLY A 223 15.31 -21.18 -24.12
CA GLY A 223 15.00 -19.94 -24.81
C GLY A 223 14.52 -20.24 -26.22
N GLN A 224 13.45 -19.59 -26.66
CA GLN A 224 12.97 -19.65 -28.04
C GLN A 224 12.92 -18.22 -28.59
N PRO A 225 13.32 -17.96 -29.83
CA PRO A 225 13.27 -16.63 -30.44
C PRO A 225 11.84 -16.26 -30.87
N LYS A 226 10.88 -16.42 -29.95
CA LYS A 226 9.47 -16.06 -30.15
C LYS A 226 9.10 -14.89 -29.23
N SER A 227 8.47 -13.86 -29.79
CA SER A 227 7.84 -12.81 -28.98
C SER A 227 6.59 -13.35 -28.28
N LYS A 228 6.25 -12.81 -27.13
CA LYS A 228 4.98 -13.11 -26.46
C LYS A 228 3.80 -12.63 -27.32
N GLU A 229 2.73 -13.37 -27.32
CA GLU A 229 1.50 -12.99 -28.04
C GLU A 229 0.88 -11.74 -27.39
N ILE A 230 0.44 -10.81 -28.24
CA ILE A 230 -0.20 -9.57 -27.79
C ILE A 230 -1.65 -9.88 -27.48
N ILE A 231 -2.17 -9.36 -26.39
CA ILE A 231 -3.59 -9.42 -26.05
C ILE A 231 -4.33 -8.43 -26.94
N GLU A 232 -5.11 -8.93 -27.88
CA GLU A 232 -5.85 -8.10 -28.86
C GLU A 232 -7.22 -7.64 -28.32
N GLN A 233 -7.82 -8.41 -27.42
CA GLN A 233 -9.14 -8.12 -26.89
C GLN A 233 -9.10 -6.93 -25.93
N PRO A 234 -10.00 -5.93 -26.06
CA PRO A 234 -10.06 -4.83 -25.09
C PRO A 234 -10.66 -5.32 -23.77
N LEU A 235 -10.20 -4.73 -22.66
CA LEU A 235 -10.75 -5.02 -21.31
C LEU A 235 -12.26 -4.72 -21.26
N TYR A 236 -12.68 -3.60 -21.83
CA TYR A 236 -14.08 -3.22 -21.94
C TYR A 236 -14.48 -3.05 -23.40
N ARG A 237 -15.59 -3.66 -23.78
CA ARG A 237 -16.30 -3.34 -25.02
C ARG A 237 -17.18 -2.12 -24.76
N LYS A 238 -17.64 -1.45 -25.81
CA LYS A 238 -18.54 -0.30 -25.69
C LYS A 238 -19.78 -0.57 -24.82
N GLN A 239 -20.33 -1.78 -24.92
CA GLN A 239 -21.49 -2.22 -24.13
C GLN A 239 -21.17 -2.50 -22.64
N ASP A 240 -19.91 -2.61 -22.26
CA ASP A 240 -19.45 -2.85 -20.88
C ASP A 240 -19.20 -1.51 -20.13
N LEU A 241 -19.21 -0.40 -20.86
CA LEU A 241 -19.12 0.98 -20.35
C LEU A 241 -20.50 1.59 -20.10
N GLY A 242 -20.59 2.74 -19.42
CA GLY A 242 -21.85 3.39 -19.08
C GLY A 242 -22.71 2.51 -18.15
N LYS A 243 -22.10 1.78 -17.24
CA LYS A 243 -22.75 0.89 -16.28
C LYS A 243 -22.50 1.28 -14.84
N VAL A 244 -23.46 0.99 -13.97
CA VAL A 244 -23.31 0.98 -12.52
C VAL A 244 -23.31 -0.48 -12.05
N LEU A 245 -22.25 -0.91 -11.39
CA LEU A 245 -22.13 -2.19 -10.74
C LEU A 245 -22.35 -2.02 -9.24
N HIS A 246 -23.48 -2.46 -8.72
CA HIS A 246 -23.79 -2.48 -7.29
C HIS A 246 -23.32 -3.80 -6.69
N ILE A 247 -22.54 -3.71 -5.60
CA ILE A 247 -21.97 -4.89 -4.93
C ILE A 247 -22.34 -4.87 -3.45
N GLU A 248 -22.87 -5.98 -2.94
CA GLU A 248 -23.12 -6.16 -1.52
C GLU A 248 -21.85 -6.64 -0.80
N PRO A 249 -21.27 -5.84 0.12
CA PRO A 249 -20.09 -6.24 0.87
C PRO A 249 -20.42 -7.21 2.00
N HIS A 250 -19.45 -8.02 2.43
CA HIS A 250 -19.57 -8.86 3.61
C HIS A 250 -19.48 -8.05 4.91
N LYS A 251 -18.53 -7.11 4.98
CA LYS A 251 -18.42 -6.13 6.06
C LYS A 251 -19.13 -4.84 5.66
N HIS A 252 -19.72 -4.17 6.65
CA HIS A 252 -20.38 -2.90 6.39
C HIS A 252 -19.35 -1.87 5.88
N MET A 253 -19.46 -1.51 4.61
CA MET A 253 -18.70 -0.45 3.95
C MET A 253 -19.55 0.24 2.88
N GLN A 254 -19.20 1.48 2.56
CA GLN A 254 -19.80 2.25 1.48
C GLN A 254 -18.69 2.87 0.65
N LYS A 255 -18.67 2.57 -0.62
CA LYS A 255 -17.57 2.97 -1.50
C LYS A 255 -18.08 3.21 -2.92
N LEU A 256 -17.62 4.29 -3.53
CA LEU A 256 -17.77 4.58 -4.96
C LEU A 256 -16.41 4.42 -5.63
N ILE A 257 -16.38 3.72 -6.77
CA ILE A 257 -15.22 3.68 -7.66
C ILE A 257 -15.71 4.11 -9.03
N ILE A 258 -15.07 5.15 -9.58
CA ILE A 258 -15.26 5.60 -10.95
C ILE A 258 -14.08 5.06 -11.74
N SER A 259 -14.35 4.14 -12.67
CA SER A 259 -13.33 3.48 -13.49
C SER A 259 -13.38 4.01 -14.91
N PHE A 260 -12.22 4.33 -15.47
CA PHE A 260 -12.07 4.74 -16.87
C PHE A 260 -11.18 3.75 -17.62
N ALA A 261 -11.62 3.31 -18.79
CA ALA A 261 -10.84 2.45 -19.67
C ALA A 261 -9.76 3.28 -20.37
N MET A 262 -8.50 2.97 -20.14
CA MET A 262 -7.36 3.61 -20.83
C MET A 262 -6.55 2.57 -21.59
N PRO A 263 -5.83 2.96 -22.64
CA PRO A 263 -4.85 2.09 -23.30
C PRO A 263 -3.65 1.83 -22.38
N ASN A 264 -2.74 0.98 -22.83
CA ASN A 264 -1.45 0.80 -22.14
C ASN A 264 -0.71 2.14 -22.02
N ILE A 265 -0.16 2.38 -20.82
CA ILE A 265 0.54 3.62 -20.49
C ILE A 265 2.06 3.46 -20.32
N ASP A 266 2.58 2.24 -20.49
CA ASP A 266 4.00 1.94 -20.27
C ASP A 266 4.91 2.76 -21.21
N ASP A 267 4.47 3.05 -22.41
CA ASP A 267 5.20 3.92 -23.36
C ASP A 267 5.42 5.35 -22.83
N PHE A 268 4.63 5.77 -21.86
CA PHE A 268 4.69 7.10 -21.22
C PHE A 268 5.36 7.09 -19.85
N TYR A 269 6.01 5.99 -19.45
CA TYR A 269 6.57 5.86 -18.08
C TYR A 269 7.59 6.98 -17.75
N ARG A 270 8.34 7.50 -18.75
CA ARG A 270 9.31 8.57 -18.59
C ARG A 270 8.68 9.91 -18.19
N HIS A 271 7.45 10.16 -18.65
CA HIS A 271 6.70 11.38 -18.35
C HIS A 271 5.73 11.23 -17.17
N LYS A 272 5.43 9.99 -16.77
CA LYS A 272 4.44 9.68 -15.72
C LYS A 272 3.12 10.44 -15.87
N THR A 273 2.64 10.60 -17.09
CA THR A 273 1.47 11.43 -17.42
C THR A 273 0.24 11.05 -16.62
N VAL A 274 -0.10 9.75 -16.58
CA VAL A 274 -1.28 9.26 -15.85
C VAL A 274 -1.11 9.41 -14.34
N SER A 275 0.09 9.18 -13.82
CA SER A 275 0.42 9.42 -12.40
C SER A 275 0.33 10.91 -12.03
N PHE A 276 0.64 11.81 -12.97
CA PHE A 276 0.47 13.24 -12.75
C PHE A 276 -1.02 13.66 -12.72
N ILE A 277 -1.84 13.14 -13.64
CA ILE A 277 -3.29 13.36 -13.64
C ILE A 277 -3.91 12.81 -12.34
N ALA A 278 -3.49 11.61 -11.94
CA ALA A 278 -3.90 11.01 -10.67
C ALA A 278 -3.56 11.88 -9.46
N HIS A 279 -2.38 12.49 -9.47
CA HIS A 279 -1.95 13.42 -8.41
C HIS A 279 -2.85 14.67 -8.34
N LEU A 280 -3.28 15.21 -9.49
CA LEU A 280 -4.18 16.37 -9.52
C LEU A 280 -5.58 16.01 -8.99
N LEU A 281 -6.13 14.88 -9.47
CA LEU A 281 -7.46 14.40 -9.05
C LEU A 281 -7.51 13.94 -7.59
N GLY A 282 -6.42 13.38 -7.09
CA GLY A 282 -6.27 12.89 -5.72
C GLY A 282 -5.66 13.91 -4.75
N TYR A 283 -5.53 15.18 -5.15
CA TYR A 283 -5.03 16.23 -4.28
C TYR A 283 -6.01 16.50 -3.14
N GLU A 284 -5.52 16.63 -1.89
CA GLU A 284 -6.38 16.76 -0.70
C GLU A 284 -6.35 18.15 -0.05
N GLY A 285 -5.56 19.08 -0.59
CA GLY A 285 -5.48 20.45 -0.07
C GLY A 285 -6.70 21.30 -0.43
N LYS A 286 -6.70 22.52 0.05
CA LYS A 286 -7.82 23.48 -0.10
C LYS A 286 -8.27 23.64 -1.55
N GLY A 287 -9.58 23.60 -1.75
CA GLY A 287 -10.23 23.76 -3.05
C GLY A 287 -10.10 22.55 -4.00
N SER A 288 -9.55 21.44 -3.52
CA SER A 288 -9.52 20.18 -4.25
C SER A 288 -10.89 19.51 -4.28
N LEU A 289 -11.04 18.53 -5.16
CA LEU A 289 -12.21 17.66 -5.20
C LEU A 289 -12.47 17.00 -3.83
N TYR A 290 -11.42 16.48 -3.19
CA TYR A 290 -11.51 15.89 -1.86
C TYR A 290 -12.02 16.87 -0.80
N SER A 291 -11.43 18.08 -0.74
CA SER A 291 -11.77 19.09 0.25
C SER A 291 -13.26 19.47 0.16
N ILE A 292 -13.77 19.71 -1.06
CA ILE A 292 -15.17 20.09 -1.28
C ILE A 292 -16.13 18.96 -0.93
N LEU A 293 -15.88 17.75 -1.37
CA LEU A 293 -16.72 16.59 -1.07
C LEU A 293 -16.73 16.25 0.43
N LYS A 294 -15.59 16.44 1.10
CA LYS A 294 -15.46 16.28 2.55
C LYS A 294 -16.24 17.36 3.31
N GLU A 295 -16.23 18.62 2.85
CA GLU A 295 -16.97 19.72 3.45
C GLU A 295 -18.49 19.49 3.36
N GLN A 296 -18.97 18.93 2.23
CA GLN A 296 -20.35 18.46 2.10
C GLN A 296 -20.68 17.34 3.09
N GLY A 297 -19.69 16.60 3.56
CA GLY A 297 -19.85 15.45 4.43
C GLY A 297 -20.19 14.16 3.69
N TRP A 298 -19.90 14.08 2.38
CA TRP A 298 -20.25 12.94 1.54
C TRP A 298 -19.16 11.88 1.48
N ILE A 299 -17.90 12.26 1.68
CA ILE A 299 -16.77 11.32 1.67
C ILE A 299 -15.88 11.44 2.91
N ASN A 300 -15.13 10.36 3.19
CA ASN A 300 -14.12 10.30 4.22
C ASN A 300 -12.71 10.12 3.66
N ALA A 301 -12.59 9.59 2.45
CA ALA A 301 -11.33 9.40 1.77
C ALA A 301 -11.53 9.42 0.26
N LEU A 302 -10.50 9.85 -0.48
CA LEU A 302 -10.42 9.82 -1.93
C LEU A 302 -9.03 9.35 -2.34
N SER A 303 -8.97 8.51 -3.37
CA SER A 303 -7.72 8.14 -4.01
C SER A 303 -7.90 8.07 -5.53
N ALA A 304 -6.92 8.52 -6.30
CA ALA A 304 -6.95 8.48 -7.76
C ALA A 304 -5.73 7.76 -8.33
N GLY A 305 -5.88 7.19 -9.54
CA GLY A 305 -4.81 6.50 -10.26
C GLY A 305 -4.67 5.02 -9.94
N GLY A 306 -5.50 4.47 -9.05
CA GLY A 306 -5.57 3.04 -8.76
C GLY A 306 -6.03 2.23 -9.98
N GLY A 307 -6.35 0.96 -9.72
CA GLY A 307 -6.77 0.00 -10.74
C GLY A 307 -5.62 -0.80 -11.34
N ILE A 308 -5.94 -1.67 -12.29
CA ILE A 308 -5.01 -2.66 -12.83
C ILE A 308 -4.37 -2.14 -14.10
N ASN A 309 -3.10 -2.47 -14.28
CA ASN A 309 -2.37 -2.28 -15.53
C ASN A 309 -2.19 -3.62 -16.22
N GLY A 310 -2.22 -3.62 -17.54
CA GLY A 310 -1.85 -4.72 -18.37
C GLY A 310 -1.13 -4.24 -19.62
N SER A 311 -0.59 -5.17 -20.40
CA SER A 311 0.17 -4.85 -21.63
C SER A 311 -0.66 -4.13 -22.69
N ASN A 312 -2.00 -4.21 -22.64
CA ASN A 312 -2.89 -3.56 -23.61
C ASN A 312 -3.94 -2.62 -22.99
N PHE A 313 -3.93 -2.40 -21.65
CA PHE A 313 -4.90 -1.55 -20.98
C PHE A 313 -4.37 -0.95 -19.67
N LYS A 314 -5.04 0.12 -19.24
CA LYS A 314 -5.03 0.64 -17.87
C LYS A 314 -6.47 0.85 -17.41
N ASP A 315 -6.82 0.26 -16.28
CA ASP A 315 -8.07 0.56 -15.57
C ASP A 315 -7.79 1.70 -14.58
N PHE A 316 -8.15 2.93 -14.96
CA PHE A 316 -7.87 4.12 -14.15
C PHE A 316 -9.03 4.37 -13.20
N ASN A 317 -8.78 4.28 -11.89
CA ASN A 317 -9.81 4.39 -10.88
C ASN A 317 -9.70 5.66 -10.04
N ILE A 318 -10.83 6.32 -9.79
CA ILE A 318 -11.04 7.29 -8.72
C ILE A 318 -11.93 6.58 -7.69
N SER A 319 -11.42 6.40 -6.48
CA SER A 319 -12.05 5.59 -5.42
C SER A 319 -12.32 6.45 -4.20
N MET A 320 -13.55 6.42 -3.69
CA MET A 320 -14.01 7.22 -2.57
C MET A 320 -14.68 6.37 -1.50
N ALA A 321 -14.29 6.56 -0.24
CA ALA A 321 -15.02 6.03 0.90
C ALA A 321 -16.18 6.99 1.21
N LEU A 322 -17.41 6.51 1.06
CA LEU A 322 -18.60 7.31 1.25
C LEU A 322 -19.08 7.31 2.70
N THR A 323 -19.76 8.38 3.08
CA THR A 323 -20.60 8.44 4.27
C THR A 323 -21.99 7.85 3.97
N ASP A 324 -22.83 7.71 5.02
CA ASP A 324 -24.23 7.29 4.81
C ASP A 324 -25.04 8.34 4.03
N GLU A 325 -24.67 9.62 4.10
CA GLU A 325 -25.23 10.69 3.29
C GLU A 325 -24.66 10.62 1.87
N GLY A 326 -23.35 10.39 1.72
CA GLY A 326 -22.68 10.38 0.42
C GLY A 326 -23.15 9.27 -0.52
N ILE A 327 -23.68 8.15 0.00
CA ILE A 327 -24.25 7.11 -0.86
C ILE A 327 -25.53 7.58 -1.57
N GLU A 328 -26.29 8.49 -0.95
CA GLU A 328 -27.50 9.06 -1.52
C GLU A 328 -27.19 10.11 -2.59
N TYR A 329 -26.00 10.74 -2.51
CA TYR A 329 -25.52 11.79 -3.41
C TYR A 329 -24.42 11.30 -4.37
N TYR A 330 -24.34 10.00 -4.68
CA TYR A 330 -23.26 9.48 -5.52
C TYR A 330 -23.27 10.07 -6.95
N GLU A 331 -24.42 10.43 -7.48
CA GLU A 331 -24.56 11.09 -8.80
C GLU A 331 -23.96 12.50 -8.76
N ASP A 332 -24.27 13.30 -7.74
CA ASP A 332 -23.68 14.63 -7.54
C ASP A 332 -22.15 14.54 -7.35
N ILE A 333 -21.66 13.51 -6.65
CA ILE A 333 -20.22 13.26 -6.52
C ILE A 333 -19.57 13.02 -7.89
N VAL A 334 -20.21 12.24 -8.75
CA VAL A 334 -19.71 11.99 -10.12
C VAL A 334 -19.71 13.28 -10.94
N GLU A 335 -20.74 14.10 -10.83
CA GLU A 335 -20.81 15.43 -11.50
C GLU A 335 -19.62 16.30 -11.07
N MET A 336 -19.35 16.40 -9.76
CA MET A 336 -18.21 17.17 -9.24
C MET A 336 -16.85 16.63 -9.73
N VAL A 337 -16.73 15.31 -9.96
CA VAL A 337 -15.52 14.75 -10.59
C VAL A 337 -15.33 15.28 -11.99
N PHE A 338 -16.38 15.33 -12.81
CA PHE A 338 -16.28 15.88 -14.17
C PHE A 338 -16.06 17.39 -14.19
N GLU A 339 -16.61 18.14 -13.23
CA GLU A 339 -16.28 19.56 -13.04
C GLU A 339 -14.80 19.77 -12.71
N TYR A 340 -14.20 18.90 -11.88
CA TYR A 340 -12.77 18.97 -11.57
C TYR A 340 -11.90 18.56 -12.76
N ILE A 341 -12.32 17.58 -13.57
CA ILE A 341 -11.69 17.23 -14.84
C ILE A 341 -11.75 18.43 -15.81
N CYS A 342 -12.89 19.12 -15.87
CA CYS A 342 -13.04 20.35 -16.64
C CYS A 342 -12.07 21.45 -16.17
N LEU A 343 -11.91 21.64 -14.86
CA LEU A 343 -10.95 22.58 -14.27
C LEU A 343 -9.51 22.28 -14.72
N ILE A 344 -9.09 21.02 -14.73
CA ILE A 344 -7.76 20.60 -15.18
C ILE A 344 -7.57 20.98 -16.66
N ASN A 345 -8.56 20.69 -17.52
CA ASN A 345 -8.52 20.96 -18.94
C ASN A 345 -8.47 22.47 -19.25
N GLN A 346 -9.17 23.30 -18.47
CA GLN A 346 -9.18 24.76 -18.66
C GLN A 346 -7.89 25.46 -18.19
N ASN A 347 -7.07 24.81 -17.39
CA ASN A 347 -5.85 25.38 -16.80
C ASN A 347 -4.56 24.72 -17.29
N CYS A 348 -4.53 24.26 -18.54
CA CYS A 348 -3.37 23.60 -19.13
C CYS A 348 -2.05 24.43 -19.10
N ASP A 349 -2.15 25.75 -19.02
CA ASP A 349 -1.03 26.68 -18.87
C ASP A 349 -0.33 26.59 -17.51
N LYS A 350 -1.04 26.19 -16.46
CA LYS A 350 -0.51 26.02 -15.08
C LYS A 350 0.13 24.65 -14.86
N LEU A 351 -0.24 23.64 -15.65
CA LEU A 351 0.20 22.26 -15.48
C LEU A 351 1.72 22.07 -15.52
N PRO A 352 2.51 22.73 -16.39
CA PRO A 352 3.97 22.59 -16.38
C PRO A 352 4.62 22.93 -15.05
N ARG A 353 4.13 23.93 -14.32
CA ARG A 353 4.62 24.27 -12.97
C ARG A 353 4.28 23.17 -11.98
N LEU A 354 3.03 22.72 -11.93
CA LEU A 354 2.58 21.66 -11.02
C LEU A 354 3.31 20.34 -11.27
N TYR A 355 3.57 20.06 -12.54
CA TYR A 355 4.39 18.90 -12.93
C TYR A 355 5.82 19.03 -12.42
N GLN A 356 6.44 20.23 -12.52
CA GLN A 356 7.78 20.47 -12.02
C GLN A 356 7.87 20.32 -10.49
N ASP A 357 6.84 20.74 -9.77
CA ASP A 357 6.76 20.55 -8.32
C ASP A 357 6.74 19.05 -7.96
N LYS A 358 5.90 18.24 -8.64
CA LYS A 358 5.87 16.78 -8.47
C LYS A 358 7.17 16.12 -8.88
N LYS A 359 7.79 16.55 -9.97
CA LYS A 359 9.12 16.06 -10.41
C LYS A 359 10.16 16.27 -9.33
N ASN A 360 10.21 17.47 -8.74
CA ASN A 360 11.14 17.79 -7.66
C ASN A 360 10.93 16.88 -6.44
N LEU A 361 9.67 16.61 -6.06
CA LEU A 361 9.34 15.71 -4.97
C LEU A 361 9.86 14.29 -5.23
N LEU A 362 9.60 13.75 -6.43
CA LEU A 362 10.07 12.40 -6.78
C LEU A 362 11.59 12.32 -6.86
N GLN A 363 12.27 13.39 -7.34
CA GLN A 363 13.73 13.44 -7.36
C GLN A 363 14.30 13.44 -5.93
N ILE A 364 13.74 14.27 -5.03
CA ILE A 364 14.14 14.30 -3.61
C ILE A 364 13.91 12.92 -2.96
N ALA A 365 12.78 12.31 -3.23
CA ALA A 365 12.46 10.97 -2.71
C ALA A 365 13.47 9.92 -3.21
N PHE A 366 13.83 9.96 -4.49
CA PHE A 366 14.84 9.07 -5.07
C PHE A 366 16.23 9.29 -4.47
N ASP A 367 16.68 10.55 -4.38
CA ASP A 367 18.01 10.90 -3.88
C ASP A 367 18.20 10.57 -2.39
N ASN A 368 17.11 10.54 -1.62
CA ASN A 368 17.12 10.29 -0.17
C ASN A 368 16.41 8.97 0.21
N GLN A 369 16.49 7.98 -0.66
CA GLN A 369 15.98 6.65 -0.35
C GLN A 369 16.74 6.02 0.82
N GLU A 370 16.00 5.35 1.67
CA GLU A 370 16.56 4.44 2.68
C GLU A 370 16.72 3.04 2.09
N LYS A 371 17.64 2.26 2.65
CA LYS A 371 17.80 0.85 2.24
C LYS A 371 16.53 0.09 2.59
N ALA A 372 15.77 -0.35 1.57
CA ALA A 372 14.65 -1.26 1.74
C ALA A 372 15.13 -2.66 2.14
N ARG A 373 14.22 -3.50 2.63
CA ARG A 373 14.54 -4.92 2.84
C ARG A 373 15.03 -5.53 1.53
N LEU A 374 16.16 -6.23 1.59
CA LEU A 374 16.84 -6.73 0.40
C LEU A 374 15.95 -7.60 -0.49
N ILE A 375 15.16 -8.49 0.12
CA ILE A 375 14.24 -9.39 -0.57
C ILE A 375 13.15 -8.65 -1.36
N ASP A 376 12.56 -7.60 -0.79
CA ASP A 376 11.53 -6.79 -1.46
C ASP A 376 12.15 -5.96 -2.59
N TRP A 377 13.35 -5.42 -2.35
CA TRP A 377 14.05 -4.59 -3.31
C TRP A 377 14.45 -5.37 -4.57
N VAL A 378 15.01 -6.59 -4.44
CA VAL A 378 15.36 -7.41 -5.61
C VAL A 378 14.10 -7.86 -6.37
N SER A 379 12.99 -8.14 -5.66
CA SER A 379 11.71 -8.50 -6.28
C SER A 379 11.17 -7.35 -7.13
N ASN A 380 11.12 -6.13 -6.60
CA ASN A 380 10.67 -4.97 -7.34
C ASN A 380 11.57 -4.69 -8.56
N LEU A 381 12.88 -4.82 -8.37
CA LEU A 381 13.85 -4.53 -9.43
C LEU A 381 13.75 -5.54 -10.58
N SER A 382 13.47 -6.82 -10.28
CA SER A 382 13.27 -7.83 -11.34
C SER A 382 12.00 -7.55 -12.17
N ILE A 383 10.96 -6.98 -11.59
CA ILE A 383 9.77 -6.51 -12.31
C ILE A 383 10.07 -5.24 -13.10
N ASN A 384 10.80 -4.28 -12.53
CA ASN A 384 11.19 -3.06 -13.24
C ASN A 384 11.96 -3.37 -14.53
N MET A 385 12.76 -4.44 -14.55
CA MET A 385 13.45 -4.90 -15.76
C MET A 385 12.51 -5.39 -16.89
N GLN A 386 11.24 -5.71 -16.56
CA GLN A 386 10.21 -6.06 -17.54
C GLN A 386 9.58 -4.82 -18.21
N HIS A 387 9.57 -3.68 -17.50
CA HIS A 387 8.82 -2.48 -17.88
C HIS A 387 9.69 -1.31 -18.31
N TYR A 388 10.95 -1.24 -17.85
CA TYR A 388 11.82 -0.08 -18.08
C TYR A 388 13.02 -0.43 -18.94
N ASP A 389 13.57 0.58 -19.61
CA ASP A 389 14.85 0.47 -20.29
C ASP A 389 15.99 0.23 -19.28
N GLU A 390 17.06 -0.43 -19.71
CA GLU A 390 18.22 -0.77 -18.91
C GLU A 390 18.79 0.40 -18.10
N ALA A 391 18.85 1.59 -18.69
CA ALA A 391 19.31 2.80 -18.01
C ALA A 391 18.45 3.19 -16.79
N ASN A 392 17.18 2.74 -16.76
CA ASN A 392 16.15 3.19 -15.83
C ASN A 392 15.67 2.10 -14.86
N TYR A 393 16.26 0.91 -14.85
CA TYR A 393 15.83 -0.19 -13.96
C TYR A 393 15.69 0.24 -12.49
N VAL A 394 16.61 1.08 -12.00
CA VAL A 394 16.63 1.56 -10.60
C VAL A 394 15.78 2.82 -10.41
N GLN A 395 15.81 3.75 -11.36
CA GLN A 395 15.17 5.06 -11.24
C GLN A 395 13.75 5.10 -11.83
N GLY A 396 13.34 4.10 -12.63
CA GLY A 396 12.13 4.15 -13.46
C GLY A 396 10.85 4.55 -12.70
N ASP A 397 10.70 4.10 -11.45
CA ASP A 397 9.56 4.44 -10.59
C ASP A 397 9.50 5.93 -10.21
N TYR A 398 10.62 6.64 -10.24
CA TYR A 398 10.76 8.04 -9.84
C TYR A 398 10.98 8.98 -11.01
N LEU A 399 11.21 8.44 -12.23
CA LEU A 399 11.61 9.23 -13.38
C LEU A 399 10.47 10.12 -13.89
N MET A 400 10.73 11.44 -13.99
CA MET A 400 9.88 12.43 -14.65
C MET A 400 10.75 13.34 -15.52
N GLU A 401 10.80 13.11 -16.82
CA GLU A 401 11.70 13.85 -17.73
C GLU A 401 11.21 15.26 -18.03
N GLY A 402 9.89 15.46 -18.16
CA GLY A 402 9.28 16.76 -18.42
C GLY A 402 7.80 16.65 -18.72
N PHE A 403 7.06 17.75 -18.61
CA PHE A 403 5.65 17.81 -18.96
C PHE A 403 5.48 17.62 -20.48
N ASN A 404 4.81 16.53 -20.84
CA ASN A 404 4.46 16.24 -22.24
C ASN A 404 2.98 16.59 -22.47
N ARG A 405 2.73 17.74 -23.12
CA ARG A 405 1.40 18.24 -23.37
C ARG A 405 0.56 17.29 -24.22
N CYS A 406 1.15 16.74 -25.29
CA CYS A 406 0.45 15.81 -26.17
C CYS A 406 0.01 14.53 -25.45
N ALA A 407 0.92 13.93 -24.66
CA ALA A 407 0.60 12.77 -23.85
C ALA A 407 -0.48 13.07 -22.80
N HIS A 408 -0.46 14.27 -22.21
CA HIS A 408 -1.49 14.72 -21.28
C HIS A 408 -2.85 14.83 -21.96
N GLU A 409 -2.91 15.51 -23.12
CA GLU A 409 -4.15 15.67 -23.89
C GLU A 409 -4.72 14.30 -24.33
N ILE A 410 -3.88 13.36 -24.75
CA ILE A 410 -4.29 11.99 -25.08
C ILE A 410 -4.88 11.30 -23.84
N ALA A 411 -4.22 11.39 -22.69
CA ALA A 411 -4.71 10.74 -21.48
C ALA A 411 -6.04 11.34 -20.99
N MET A 412 -6.21 12.65 -21.09
CA MET A 412 -7.47 13.33 -20.69
C MET A 412 -8.66 12.96 -21.59
N GLN A 413 -8.42 12.58 -22.86
CA GLN A 413 -9.48 12.12 -23.78
C GLN A 413 -10.17 10.83 -23.33
N TRP A 414 -9.55 10.06 -22.43
CA TRP A 414 -10.12 8.84 -21.87
C TRP A 414 -10.95 9.08 -20.59
N LEU A 415 -10.86 10.27 -20.00
CA LEU A 415 -11.64 10.65 -18.81
C LEU A 415 -12.96 11.32 -19.20
N THR A 416 -13.83 10.55 -19.85
CA THR A 416 -15.12 11.01 -20.38
C THR A 416 -16.28 10.16 -19.85
N PRO A 417 -17.52 10.71 -19.78
CA PRO A 417 -18.69 9.96 -19.32
C PRO A 417 -18.95 8.68 -20.11
N ASP A 418 -18.76 8.70 -21.43
CA ASP A 418 -18.95 7.53 -22.30
C ASP A 418 -17.97 6.41 -22.04
N ASN A 419 -16.84 6.72 -21.44
CA ASN A 419 -15.75 5.80 -21.17
C ASN A 419 -15.66 5.38 -19.70
N MET A 420 -16.67 5.69 -18.89
CA MET A 420 -16.65 5.35 -17.47
C MET A 420 -17.51 4.13 -17.13
N ARG A 421 -17.18 3.53 -15.99
CA ARG A 421 -18.01 2.60 -15.23
C ARG A 421 -18.04 3.06 -13.78
N LEU A 422 -19.18 2.84 -13.12
CA LEU A 422 -19.30 3.07 -11.69
C LEU A 422 -19.38 1.73 -10.96
N VAL A 423 -18.68 1.62 -9.84
CA VAL A 423 -18.82 0.51 -8.90
C VAL A 423 -19.26 1.08 -7.58
N LEU A 424 -20.49 0.77 -7.16
CA LEU A 424 -21.08 1.23 -5.93
C LEU A 424 -21.20 0.06 -4.95
N ILE A 425 -20.46 0.13 -3.87
CA ILE A 425 -20.38 -0.91 -2.85
C ILE A 425 -21.14 -0.42 -1.63
N HIS A 426 -22.22 -1.10 -1.27
CA HIS A 426 -23.04 -0.72 -0.13
C HIS A 426 -23.89 -1.90 0.38
N PRO A 427 -24.28 -1.92 1.67
CA PRO A 427 -25.26 -2.89 2.16
C PRO A 427 -26.66 -2.55 1.63
N GLY A 428 -27.48 -3.60 1.47
CA GLY A 428 -28.87 -3.44 1.02
C GLY A 428 -29.03 -3.40 -0.50
N VAL A 429 -28.06 -3.92 -1.24
CA VAL A 429 -28.22 -4.21 -2.67
C VAL A 429 -29.32 -5.23 -2.85
N GLU A 430 -30.25 -5.00 -3.80
CA GLU A 430 -31.19 -6.03 -4.26
C GLU A 430 -30.53 -6.80 -5.42
N PRO A 431 -29.86 -7.93 -5.15
CA PRO A 431 -29.00 -8.56 -6.13
C PRO A 431 -29.80 -9.29 -7.21
N GLU A 432 -29.35 -9.18 -8.46
CA GLU A 432 -29.85 -9.96 -9.60
C GLU A 432 -28.90 -11.11 -9.93
N HIS A 433 -27.65 -11.02 -9.50
CA HIS A 433 -26.58 -11.95 -9.79
C HIS A 433 -25.74 -12.28 -8.55
N THR A 434 -25.01 -13.38 -8.63
CA THR A 434 -24.05 -13.81 -7.62
C THR A 434 -22.81 -14.31 -8.34
N THR A 435 -21.60 -13.85 -7.90
CA THR A 435 -20.35 -14.30 -8.53
C THR A 435 -20.11 -15.79 -8.34
N ALA A 436 -19.51 -16.43 -9.35
CA ALA A 436 -19.30 -17.87 -9.41
C ALA A 436 -18.44 -18.42 -8.26
N TRP A 437 -17.42 -17.70 -7.84
CA TRP A 437 -16.41 -18.23 -6.93
C TRP A 437 -16.49 -17.73 -5.48
N TYR A 438 -16.84 -16.46 -5.28
CA TYR A 438 -16.89 -15.84 -3.96
C TYR A 438 -18.32 -15.63 -3.43
N ASN A 439 -19.32 -16.06 -4.19
CA ASN A 439 -20.74 -15.88 -3.86
C ASN A 439 -21.08 -14.42 -3.47
N THR A 440 -20.55 -13.46 -4.24
CA THR A 440 -20.77 -12.04 -4.01
C THR A 440 -22.06 -11.62 -4.70
N PRO A 441 -23.07 -11.15 -3.97
CA PRO A 441 -24.28 -10.61 -4.57
C PRO A 441 -23.99 -9.30 -5.29
N TYR A 442 -24.50 -9.14 -6.52
CA TYR A 442 -24.34 -7.90 -7.27
C TYR A 442 -25.49 -7.66 -8.25
N LYS A 443 -25.61 -6.43 -8.73
CA LYS A 443 -26.52 -6.00 -9.78
C LYS A 443 -25.77 -5.08 -10.75
N VAL A 444 -26.14 -5.11 -12.02
CA VAL A 444 -25.61 -4.22 -13.07
C VAL A 444 -26.75 -3.44 -13.69
N GLU A 445 -26.62 -2.12 -13.69
CA GLU A 445 -27.60 -1.22 -14.30
C GLU A 445 -26.94 -0.36 -15.38
N ASP A 446 -27.75 0.09 -16.35
CA ASP A 446 -27.32 1.09 -17.33
C ASP A 446 -27.40 2.48 -16.73
N ILE A 447 -26.36 3.27 -16.92
CA ILE A 447 -26.42 4.72 -16.67
C ILE A 447 -27.37 5.33 -17.70
N SER A 448 -28.29 6.19 -17.26
CA SER A 448 -29.25 6.80 -18.19
C SER A 448 -28.54 7.67 -19.24
N ALA A 449 -28.98 7.57 -20.50
CA ALA A 449 -28.41 8.36 -21.59
C ALA A 449 -28.50 9.88 -21.31
N SER A 450 -29.59 10.32 -20.68
CA SER A 450 -29.77 11.74 -20.29
C SER A 450 -28.76 12.21 -19.26
N TRP A 451 -28.35 11.34 -18.31
CA TRP A 451 -27.31 11.71 -17.35
C TRP A 451 -25.92 11.71 -17.97
N LEU A 452 -25.59 10.72 -18.84
CA LEU A 452 -24.32 10.73 -19.60
C LEU A 452 -24.21 11.98 -20.49
N GLU A 453 -25.32 12.43 -21.12
CA GLU A 453 -25.35 13.65 -21.91
C GLU A 453 -25.12 14.88 -21.01
N ALA A 454 -25.82 15.00 -19.88
CA ALA A 454 -25.63 16.08 -18.91
C ALA A 454 -24.18 16.16 -18.39
N LEU A 455 -23.55 15.01 -18.06
CA LEU A 455 -22.14 14.96 -17.66
C LEU A 455 -21.21 15.45 -18.78
N SER A 456 -21.53 15.15 -20.03
CA SER A 456 -20.72 15.56 -21.21
C SER A 456 -20.85 17.06 -21.51
N GLU A 457 -21.91 17.71 -21.06
CA GLU A 457 -22.13 19.14 -21.21
C GLU A 457 -21.47 19.99 -20.13
N ILE A 458 -20.89 19.39 -19.10
CA ILE A 458 -20.16 20.09 -18.03
C ILE A 458 -18.98 20.85 -18.63
N ASN A 459 -19.06 22.18 -18.57
CA ASN A 459 -18.05 23.08 -19.12
C ASN A 459 -17.57 24.16 -18.15
N THR A 460 -18.09 24.19 -16.94
CA THR A 460 -17.77 25.19 -15.91
C THR A 460 -17.58 24.50 -14.58
N PRO A 461 -16.37 24.57 -13.99
CA PRO A 461 -16.12 24.01 -12.66
C PRO A 461 -16.80 24.86 -11.58
N LEU A 462 -17.07 24.26 -10.41
CA LEU A 462 -17.55 25.01 -9.26
C LEU A 462 -16.57 26.14 -8.87
N PRO A 463 -17.06 27.36 -8.50
CA PRO A 463 -16.19 28.50 -8.20
C PRO A 463 -15.17 28.28 -7.07
N GLN A 464 -15.47 27.39 -6.12
CA GLN A 464 -14.59 27.04 -5.01
C GLN A 464 -13.49 26.03 -5.39
N MET A 465 -13.59 25.37 -6.55
CA MET A 465 -12.58 24.46 -7.05
C MET A 465 -11.32 25.19 -7.50
N CYS A 466 -10.15 24.72 -7.08
CA CYS A 466 -8.89 25.25 -7.57
C CYS A 466 -7.83 24.16 -7.69
N LEU A 467 -6.87 24.37 -8.58
CA LEU A 467 -5.68 23.53 -8.70
C LEU A 467 -4.69 23.81 -7.54
N PRO A 468 -3.78 22.87 -7.24
CA PRO A 468 -2.80 23.02 -6.16
C PRO A 468 -2.01 24.34 -6.24
N SER A 469 -1.85 25.00 -5.10
CA SER A 469 -0.95 26.15 -4.93
C SER A 469 0.53 25.69 -4.84
N ALA A 470 1.46 26.65 -4.72
CA ALA A 470 2.86 26.32 -4.46
C ALA A 470 2.97 25.65 -3.07
N ASN A 471 3.77 24.58 -2.98
CA ASN A 471 3.97 23.87 -1.74
C ASN A 471 5.04 24.57 -0.87
N PRO A 472 4.72 25.10 0.32
CA PRO A 472 5.66 25.81 1.17
C PRO A 472 6.75 24.91 1.75
N TYR A 473 6.50 23.60 1.90
CA TYR A 473 7.45 22.64 2.47
C TYR A 473 8.45 22.07 1.45
N LEU A 474 8.35 22.46 0.16
CA LEU A 474 9.35 22.09 -0.85
C LEU A 474 10.69 22.76 -0.54
N THR A 475 11.61 22.01 0.06
CA THR A 475 12.98 22.45 0.30
C THR A 475 13.89 22.06 -0.87
N LYS A 476 14.84 22.95 -1.20
CA LYS A 476 15.91 22.66 -2.16
C LYS A 476 17.18 22.17 -1.47
N ASP A 477 17.32 22.49 -0.19
CA ASP A 477 18.52 22.22 0.58
C ASP A 477 18.30 20.98 1.46
N VAL A 478 18.64 19.83 0.90
CA VAL A 478 18.61 18.55 1.61
C VAL A 478 20.07 18.16 1.86
N GLU A 479 20.60 18.54 3.02
CA GLU A 479 21.98 18.30 3.40
C GLU A 479 22.09 17.24 4.49
N LEU A 480 23.10 16.39 4.35
CA LEU A 480 23.52 15.47 5.39
C LEU A 480 24.44 16.19 6.37
N LEU A 481 23.96 16.39 7.59
CA LEU A 481 24.71 17.10 8.62
C LEU A 481 25.94 16.30 9.09
N PRO A 482 27.06 17.00 9.45
CA PRO A 482 28.21 16.34 10.05
C PRO A 482 27.82 15.57 11.31
N LEU A 483 28.48 14.42 11.53
CA LEU A 483 28.32 13.70 12.80
C LEU A 483 29.03 14.48 13.91
N ASP A 484 28.30 14.68 15.01
CA ASP A 484 28.90 14.94 16.31
C ASP A 484 29.58 13.65 16.82
N GLU A 485 30.06 13.61 18.05
CA GLU A 485 30.66 12.37 18.59
C GLU A 485 29.69 11.20 18.51
N PRO A 486 30.15 10.02 18.00
CA PRO A 486 29.27 8.88 17.77
C PRO A 486 28.74 8.33 19.09
N ASN A 487 27.51 8.66 19.43
CA ASN A 487 26.81 8.11 20.59
C ASN A 487 25.99 6.88 20.16
N LYS A 488 26.25 5.72 20.79
CA LYS A 488 25.56 4.46 20.49
C LYS A 488 24.14 4.41 21.05
N SER A 489 23.89 5.14 22.12
CA SER A 489 22.59 5.16 22.82
C SER A 489 21.97 6.55 22.77
N PRO A 490 20.64 6.68 22.88
CA PRO A 490 19.99 7.98 23.08
C PRO A 490 20.54 8.68 24.32
N GLU A 491 20.68 10.00 24.24
CA GLU A 491 21.09 10.88 25.33
C GLU A 491 19.86 11.57 25.92
N LEU A 492 19.69 11.53 27.23
CA LEU A 492 18.69 12.32 27.93
C LEU A 492 19.20 13.76 28.07
N LEU A 493 18.68 14.66 27.22
CA LEU A 493 19.11 16.05 27.19
C LEU A 493 18.49 16.88 28.32
N VAL A 494 17.22 16.64 28.60
CA VAL A 494 16.47 17.37 29.62
C VAL A 494 15.58 16.41 30.37
N THR A 495 15.60 16.49 31.68
CA THR A 495 14.65 15.79 32.58
C THR A 495 14.13 16.77 33.61
N ARG A 496 12.84 16.75 33.88
CA ARG A 496 12.15 17.49 34.93
C ARG A 496 10.83 16.77 35.28
N ASP A 497 10.17 17.23 36.31
CA ASP A 497 8.91 16.65 36.75
C ASP A 497 7.90 16.53 35.59
N GLY A 498 7.57 15.28 35.22
CA GLY A 498 6.65 14.95 34.15
C GLY A 498 7.13 15.21 32.71
N PHE A 499 8.45 15.42 32.50
CA PHE A 499 8.98 15.71 31.18
C PHE A 499 10.39 15.16 30.97
N ASP A 500 10.58 14.32 29.96
CA ASP A 500 11.87 13.82 29.50
C ASP A 500 12.06 14.08 28.01
N PHE A 501 13.27 14.54 27.62
CA PHE A 501 13.62 14.77 26.21
C PHE A 501 14.91 14.05 25.85
N TRP A 502 14.78 13.10 24.93
CA TRP A 502 15.85 12.24 24.43
C TRP A 502 16.32 12.68 23.05
N PHE A 503 17.60 12.51 22.78
CA PHE A 503 18.19 12.82 21.48
C PHE A 503 19.17 11.74 21.06
N LYS A 504 19.18 11.41 19.74
CA LYS A 504 20.20 10.60 19.10
C LYS A 504 20.40 11.02 17.65
N GLN A 505 21.62 11.44 17.29
CA GLN A 505 21.98 11.63 15.89
C GLN A 505 22.12 10.29 15.20
N ASP A 506 21.62 10.14 13.95
CA ASP A 506 21.78 8.91 13.17
C ASP A 506 23.21 8.80 12.62
N ALA A 507 23.91 7.75 13.03
CA ALA A 507 25.24 7.40 12.55
C ALA A 507 25.23 6.14 11.66
N THR A 508 24.08 5.51 11.49
CA THR A 508 23.95 4.20 10.83
C THR A 508 23.50 4.34 9.38
N PHE A 509 22.36 4.98 9.14
CA PHE A 509 21.75 5.07 7.81
C PHE A 509 22.23 6.26 7.01
N ARG A 510 22.60 7.33 7.69
CA ARG A 510 23.19 8.55 7.10
C ARG A 510 22.36 9.09 5.93
N VAL A 511 21.08 9.28 6.17
CA VAL A 511 20.13 9.95 5.25
C VAL A 511 19.69 11.29 5.84
N ALA A 512 19.34 12.25 4.99
CA ALA A 512 18.93 13.60 5.43
C ALA A 512 17.49 13.63 5.97
N LYS A 513 17.14 12.61 6.73
CA LYS A 513 15.81 12.39 7.35
C LYS A 513 15.93 12.23 8.86
N GLY A 514 14.79 12.32 9.52
CA GLY A 514 14.70 12.02 10.92
C GLY A 514 13.28 11.84 11.42
N HIS A 515 13.18 11.48 12.69
CA HIS A 515 11.95 11.16 13.39
C HIS A 515 11.87 11.96 14.68
N PHE A 516 10.73 12.56 14.92
CA PHE A 516 10.38 13.16 16.20
C PHE A 516 9.17 12.44 16.79
N TYR A 517 9.30 11.99 18.03
CA TYR A 517 8.24 11.36 18.82
C TYR A 517 7.93 12.22 20.04
N LEU A 518 6.65 12.41 20.31
CA LEU A 518 6.13 13.05 21.50
C LEU A 518 5.01 12.18 22.08
N ALA A 519 5.33 11.41 23.10
CA ALA A 519 4.37 10.64 23.86
C ALA A 519 3.82 11.50 25.00
N MET A 520 2.49 11.48 25.16
CA MET A 520 1.73 12.24 26.16
C MET A 520 0.85 11.25 26.93
N ASP A 521 1.34 10.77 28.06
CA ASP A 521 0.58 9.92 28.97
C ASP A 521 -0.33 10.78 29.86
N SER A 522 -1.56 10.31 30.09
CA SER A 522 -2.53 10.93 30.96
C SER A 522 -3.31 9.88 31.73
N THR A 523 -3.39 10.01 33.05
CA THR A 523 -4.26 9.15 33.88
C THR A 523 -5.72 9.27 33.49
N PHE A 524 -6.09 10.39 32.86
CA PHE A 524 -7.43 10.64 32.38
C PHE A 524 -7.78 9.82 31.12
N ALA A 525 -6.79 9.53 30.26
CA ALA A 525 -6.98 8.71 29.06
C ALA A 525 -7.41 7.27 29.38
N ILE A 526 -6.94 6.72 30.50
CA ILE A 526 -7.16 5.33 30.91
C ILE A 526 -8.13 5.18 32.09
N LYS A 527 -8.82 6.24 32.48
CA LYS A 527 -9.71 6.27 33.63
C LYS A 527 -10.80 5.21 33.57
N ASP A 528 -11.38 5.01 32.41
CA ASP A 528 -12.38 3.98 32.12
C ASP A 528 -12.46 3.71 30.60
N VAL A 529 -13.25 2.72 30.19
CA VAL A 529 -13.42 2.32 28.77
C VAL A 529 -13.91 3.48 27.90
N LYS A 530 -14.74 4.36 28.44
CA LYS A 530 -15.25 5.53 27.71
C LYS A 530 -14.13 6.53 27.40
N HIS A 531 -13.26 6.81 28.38
CA HIS A 531 -12.12 7.70 28.19
C HIS A 531 -11.12 7.11 27.20
N MET A 532 -10.88 5.79 27.25
CA MET A 532 -10.05 5.09 26.27
C MET A 532 -10.62 5.19 24.86
N ALA A 533 -11.95 5.06 24.71
CA ALA A 533 -12.63 5.23 23.42
C ALA A 533 -12.55 6.68 22.93
N LEU A 534 -12.69 7.66 23.82
CA LEU A 534 -12.57 9.09 23.50
C LEU A 534 -11.16 9.49 23.10
N THR A 535 -10.12 8.91 23.71
CA THR A 535 -8.72 9.14 23.33
C THR A 535 -8.48 8.71 21.88
N ARG A 536 -8.98 7.54 21.47
CA ARG A 536 -8.90 7.06 20.09
C ARG A 536 -9.68 7.96 19.13
N LEU A 537 -10.91 8.31 19.49
CA LEU A 537 -11.74 9.22 18.67
C LEU A 537 -11.07 10.61 18.50
N PHE A 538 -10.42 11.12 19.55
CA PHE A 538 -9.71 12.40 19.46
C PHE A 538 -8.53 12.33 18.49
N ALA A 539 -7.76 11.25 18.51
CA ALA A 539 -6.66 11.06 17.55
C ALA A 539 -7.18 11.10 16.10
N ASP A 540 -8.24 10.35 15.80
CA ASP A 540 -8.83 10.32 14.45
C ASP A 540 -9.38 11.69 14.04
N LEU A 541 -10.08 12.38 14.93
CA LEU A 541 -10.65 13.70 14.67
C LEU A 541 -9.58 14.78 14.50
N PHE A 542 -8.49 14.71 15.26
CA PHE A 542 -7.36 15.61 15.08
C PHE A 542 -6.74 15.45 13.70
N MET A 543 -6.41 14.21 13.32
CA MET A 543 -5.83 13.92 12.00
C MET A 543 -6.74 14.39 10.86
N ASP A 544 -8.05 14.16 10.98
CA ASP A 544 -9.02 14.67 10.01
C ASP A 544 -9.04 16.20 9.90
N SER A 545 -8.99 16.87 11.04
CA SER A 545 -9.11 18.34 11.11
C SER A 545 -7.89 19.09 10.57
N VAL A 546 -6.69 18.46 10.65
CA VAL A 546 -5.43 19.07 10.20
C VAL A 546 -5.01 18.59 8.81
N ALA A 547 -5.63 17.55 8.26
CA ALA A 547 -5.22 16.91 7.01
C ALA A 547 -5.12 17.91 5.84
N GLU A 548 -6.13 18.75 5.64
CA GLU A 548 -6.11 19.73 4.55
C GLU A 548 -4.98 20.75 4.68
N GLN A 549 -4.74 21.24 5.90
CA GLN A 549 -3.69 22.22 6.18
C GLN A 549 -2.29 21.66 5.92
N PHE A 550 -2.03 20.43 6.39
CA PHE A 550 -0.70 19.82 6.33
C PHE A 550 -0.50 18.84 5.17
N TYR A 551 -1.48 18.68 4.29
CA TYR A 551 -1.32 17.87 3.09
C TYR A 551 -0.11 18.26 2.23
N PRO A 552 0.22 19.56 2.06
CA PRO A 552 1.45 19.96 1.37
C PRO A 552 2.73 19.45 2.03
N ALA A 553 2.75 19.28 3.36
CA ALA A 553 3.88 18.69 4.07
C ALA A 553 4.05 17.20 3.72
N GLU A 554 2.94 16.43 3.67
CA GLU A 554 2.96 15.02 3.25
C GLU A 554 3.48 14.87 1.82
N LEU A 555 3.04 15.72 0.90
CA LEU A 555 3.55 15.76 -0.46
C LEU A 555 5.06 16.07 -0.51
N ALA A 556 5.57 16.87 0.42
CA ALA A 556 7.00 17.17 0.54
C ALA A 556 7.82 16.06 1.20
N GLY A 557 7.22 14.89 1.48
CA GLY A 557 7.89 13.77 2.10
C GLY A 557 8.04 13.88 3.61
N LEU A 558 7.21 14.74 4.24
CA LEU A 558 7.04 14.80 5.69
C LEU A 558 5.78 14.01 6.06
N SER A 559 5.89 13.07 6.97
CA SER A 559 4.74 12.38 7.54
C SER A 559 4.49 12.87 8.96
N TYR A 560 3.24 12.89 9.37
CA TYR A 560 2.82 13.19 10.73
C TYR A 560 1.64 12.33 11.11
N HIS A 561 1.62 11.86 12.35
CA HIS A 561 0.54 11.02 12.85
C HIS A 561 0.32 11.31 14.34
N LEU A 562 -0.93 11.50 14.72
CA LEU A 562 -1.35 11.42 16.11
C LEU A 562 -2.02 10.06 16.32
N THR A 563 -1.43 9.22 17.14
CA THR A 563 -1.94 7.88 17.42
C THR A 563 -2.24 7.71 18.89
N SER A 564 -3.30 6.97 19.22
CA SER A 564 -3.55 6.57 20.59
C SER A 564 -2.70 5.36 20.97
N HIS A 565 -2.09 5.42 22.14
CA HIS A 565 -1.43 4.28 22.78
C HIS A 565 -2.09 3.94 24.11
N GLN A 566 -1.55 2.98 24.82
CA GLN A 566 -2.15 2.45 26.07
C GLN A 566 -2.20 3.44 27.25
N GLY A 567 -1.54 4.59 27.16
CA GLY A 567 -1.49 5.59 28.21
C GLY A 567 -1.99 6.96 27.80
N GLY A 568 -2.17 7.18 26.50
CA GLY A 568 -2.49 8.50 25.98
C GLY A 568 -2.33 8.61 24.47
N LEU A 569 -1.57 9.60 24.04
CA LEU A 569 -1.37 9.95 22.64
C LEU A 569 0.11 10.06 22.30
N THR A 570 0.48 9.66 21.09
CA THR A 570 1.81 9.91 20.53
C THR A 570 1.67 10.71 19.24
N LEU A 571 2.27 11.89 19.21
CA LEU A 571 2.53 12.64 17.98
C LEU A 571 3.87 12.18 17.41
N HIS A 572 3.87 11.71 16.19
CA HIS A 572 5.08 11.28 15.47
C HIS A 572 5.20 12.05 14.15
N THR A 573 6.36 12.64 13.90
CA THR A 573 6.71 13.17 12.59
C THR A 573 7.94 12.47 12.03
N ALA A 574 8.00 12.30 10.70
CA ALA A 574 9.14 11.71 10.01
C ALA A 574 9.33 12.34 8.62
N GLY A 575 10.52 12.22 8.07
CA GLY A 575 10.86 12.73 6.73
C GLY A 575 12.09 13.62 6.72
N LEU A 576 12.19 14.53 5.74
CA LEU A 576 13.32 15.44 5.60
C LEU A 576 13.52 16.30 6.84
N SER A 577 14.73 16.28 7.41
CA SER A 577 15.01 16.94 8.68
C SER A 577 14.88 18.47 8.63
N SER A 578 15.16 19.08 7.48
CA SER A 578 15.19 20.54 7.31
C SER A 578 13.85 21.25 7.56
N SER A 579 12.72 20.60 7.30
CA SER A 579 11.38 21.22 7.41
C SER A 579 10.56 20.71 8.60
N GLN A 580 11.10 19.78 9.41
CA GLN A 580 10.31 19.18 10.48
C GLN A 580 10.13 20.08 11.71
N LEU A 581 11.09 20.98 12.00
CA LEU A 581 10.99 21.87 13.16
C LEU A 581 9.77 22.80 13.05
N GLU A 582 9.53 23.34 11.84
CA GLU A 582 8.38 24.19 11.55
C GLU A 582 7.08 23.41 11.63
N LEU A 583 7.03 22.23 10.96
CA LEU A 583 5.87 21.35 11.00
C LEU A 583 5.51 20.94 12.44
N VAL A 584 6.48 20.59 13.28
CA VAL A 584 6.23 20.20 14.69
C VAL A 584 5.63 21.35 15.46
N ASN A 585 6.15 22.59 15.28
CA ASN A 585 5.60 23.76 15.96
C ASN A 585 4.13 24.00 15.58
N GLU A 586 3.81 23.95 14.29
CA GLU A 586 2.44 24.14 13.80
C GLU A 586 1.50 23.02 14.26
N LEU A 587 1.98 21.76 14.30
CA LEU A 587 1.19 20.62 14.80
C LEU A 587 0.94 20.73 16.31
N LEU A 588 1.91 21.20 17.09
CA LEU A 588 1.74 21.45 18.52
C LEU A 588 0.71 22.56 18.76
N GLU A 589 0.78 23.64 18.00
CA GLU A 589 -0.23 24.71 18.07
C GLU A 589 -1.62 24.17 17.73
N ALA A 590 -1.74 23.40 16.64
CA ALA A 590 -3.00 22.78 16.22
C ALA A 590 -3.54 21.82 17.28
N LEU A 591 -2.69 21.05 17.98
CA LEU A 591 -3.11 20.06 18.97
C LEU A 591 -3.98 20.67 20.08
N PHE A 592 -3.69 21.92 20.46
CA PHE A 592 -4.45 22.64 21.49
C PHE A 592 -5.61 23.46 20.92
N ASN A 593 -5.45 24.00 19.72
CA ASN A 593 -6.34 25.03 19.16
C ASN A 593 -7.29 24.51 18.07
N VAL A 594 -7.14 23.28 17.58
CA VAL A 594 -7.97 22.75 16.50
C VAL A 594 -9.46 22.78 16.87
N GLU A 595 -10.27 23.32 15.96
CA GLU A 595 -11.72 23.30 16.07
C GLU A 595 -12.29 22.02 15.44
N ILE A 596 -13.01 21.26 16.24
CA ILE A 596 -13.70 20.04 15.79
C ILE A 596 -15.20 20.36 15.74
N CYS A 597 -15.81 20.21 14.57
CA CYS A 597 -17.24 20.46 14.43
C CYS A 597 -18.10 19.25 14.84
N ALA A 598 -19.33 19.53 15.28
CA ALA A 598 -20.26 18.49 15.72
C ALA A 598 -20.62 17.48 14.62
N LYS A 599 -20.67 17.91 13.35
CA LYS A 599 -20.94 17.01 12.20
C LYS A 599 -19.83 15.98 12.06
N ARG A 600 -18.55 16.40 12.05
CA ARG A 600 -17.39 15.49 11.94
C ARG A 600 -17.28 14.58 13.15
N PHE A 601 -17.52 15.10 14.35
CA PHE A 601 -17.58 14.25 15.56
C PHE A 601 -18.62 13.13 15.40
N ALA A 602 -19.84 13.44 14.95
CA ALA A 602 -20.88 12.44 14.78
C ALA A 602 -20.50 11.38 13.75
N GLU A 603 -19.89 11.79 12.64
CA GLU A 603 -19.45 10.90 11.58
C GLU A 603 -18.32 9.97 12.05
N TYR A 604 -17.24 10.52 12.61
CA TYR A 604 -16.10 9.71 13.10
C TYR A 604 -16.49 8.79 14.25
N LYS A 605 -17.36 9.27 15.15
CA LYS A 605 -17.93 8.40 16.19
C LYS A 605 -18.64 7.19 15.58
N LYS A 606 -19.47 7.40 14.55
CA LYS A 606 -20.21 6.35 13.86
C LYS A 606 -19.26 5.37 13.14
N GLN A 607 -18.24 5.89 12.45
CA GLN A 607 -17.24 5.08 11.79
C GLN A 607 -16.45 4.21 12.78
N LEU A 608 -15.98 4.78 13.89
CA LEU A 608 -15.18 4.07 14.87
C LEU A 608 -16.00 2.99 15.58
N VAL A 609 -17.25 3.28 15.94
CA VAL A 609 -18.20 2.28 16.47
C VAL A 609 -18.42 1.16 15.45
N ARG A 610 -18.59 1.47 14.17
CA ARG A 610 -18.74 0.50 13.09
C ARG A 610 -17.48 -0.34 12.92
N HIS A 611 -16.30 0.28 12.92
CA HIS A 611 -15.02 -0.40 12.84
C HIS A 611 -14.85 -1.44 13.95
N TRP A 612 -15.13 -1.06 15.19
CA TRP A 612 -15.04 -1.98 16.33
C TRP A 612 -16.08 -3.12 16.27
N ARG A 613 -17.28 -2.87 15.78
CA ARG A 613 -18.29 -3.93 15.56
C ARG A 613 -17.92 -4.88 14.43
N ASN A 614 -17.31 -4.37 13.37
CA ASN A 614 -16.80 -5.20 12.28
C ASN A 614 -15.67 -6.15 12.72
N SER A 615 -15.05 -5.92 13.88
CA SER A 615 -14.02 -6.81 14.43
C SER A 615 -14.55 -8.23 14.69
N ASN A 616 -15.84 -8.39 14.98
CA ASN A 616 -16.50 -9.69 15.16
C ASN A 616 -16.53 -10.54 13.88
N GLN A 617 -16.22 -9.94 12.73
CA GLN A 617 -16.16 -10.61 11.43
C GLN A 617 -14.69 -10.86 10.98
N ASN A 618 -13.75 -10.63 11.87
CA ASN A 618 -12.34 -10.93 11.64
C ASN A 618 -12.06 -12.45 11.72
N LYS A 619 -10.85 -12.84 11.35
CA LYS A 619 -10.41 -14.22 11.51
C LYS A 619 -10.46 -14.63 12.99
N PRO A 620 -10.88 -15.86 13.33
CA PRO A 620 -10.98 -16.33 14.72
C PRO A 620 -9.71 -16.12 15.55
N VAL A 621 -8.53 -16.27 14.92
CA VAL A 621 -7.25 -16.01 15.57
C VAL A 621 -7.11 -14.56 16.02
N SER A 622 -7.52 -13.59 15.20
CA SER A 622 -7.46 -12.17 15.56
C SER A 622 -8.42 -11.83 16.69
N GLU A 623 -9.60 -12.43 16.70
CA GLU A 623 -10.58 -12.29 17.77
C GLU A 623 -10.05 -12.88 19.07
N LEU A 624 -9.45 -14.08 19.03
CA LEU A 624 -8.82 -14.72 20.18
C LEU A 624 -7.74 -13.83 20.82
N PHE A 625 -6.83 -13.26 20.02
CA PHE A 625 -5.81 -12.36 20.55
C PHE A 625 -6.37 -11.06 21.10
N SER A 626 -7.44 -10.52 20.52
CA SER A 626 -8.12 -9.33 21.03
C SER A 626 -8.73 -9.60 22.43
N ILE A 627 -9.41 -10.73 22.60
CA ILE A 627 -10.01 -11.14 23.87
C ILE A 627 -8.91 -11.43 24.90
N LEU A 628 -7.89 -12.19 24.53
CA LEU A 628 -6.76 -12.50 25.41
C LEU A 628 -6.05 -11.22 25.88
N GLY A 629 -5.81 -10.29 24.97
CA GLY A 629 -5.21 -8.99 25.27
C GLY A 629 -6.05 -8.20 26.30
N ALA A 630 -7.37 -8.17 26.11
CA ALA A 630 -8.27 -7.48 27.04
C ALA A 630 -8.33 -8.14 28.44
N GLN A 631 -8.19 -9.46 28.51
CA GLN A 631 -8.15 -10.18 29.78
C GLN A 631 -6.86 -9.90 30.58
N ILE A 632 -5.73 -9.78 29.88
CA ILE A 632 -4.43 -9.56 30.52
C ILE A 632 -4.20 -8.07 30.84
N MET A 633 -4.64 -7.19 29.95
CA MET A 633 -4.37 -5.75 30.00
C MET A 633 -5.66 -4.95 30.20
N PRO A 634 -6.01 -4.51 31.42
CA PRO A 634 -7.24 -3.75 31.70
C PRO A 634 -7.39 -2.47 30.87
N TRP A 635 -6.27 -1.86 30.48
CA TRP A 635 -6.20 -0.65 29.63
C TRP A 635 -6.33 -0.92 28.12
N ASN A 636 -6.55 -2.18 27.71
CA ASN A 636 -6.80 -2.57 26.34
C ASN A 636 -8.16 -3.30 26.22
N PRO A 637 -9.29 -2.60 26.40
CA PRO A 637 -10.61 -3.22 26.40
C PRO A 637 -10.97 -3.79 25.03
N GLU A 638 -11.87 -4.78 25.06
CA GLU A 638 -12.39 -5.40 23.84
C GLU A 638 -13.08 -4.38 22.92
N PRO A 639 -13.00 -4.56 21.58
CA PRO A 639 -13.61 -3.65 20.63
C PRO A 639 -15.11 -3.41 20.88
N ASN A 640 -15.86 -4.44 21.25
CA ASN A 640 -17.29 -4.29 21.56
C ASN A 640 -17.56 -3.41 22.79
N ALA A 641 -16.72 -3.49 23.81
CA ALA A 641 -16.82 -2.64 25.01
C ALA A 641 -16.55 -1.17 24.64
N LEU A 642 -15.52 -0.92 23.80
CA LEU A 642 -15.21 0.41 23.27
C LEU A 642 -16.39 0.96 22.44
N ALA A 643 -16.94 0.15 21.54
CA ALA A 643 -18.08 0.52 20.70
C ALA A 643 -19.30 0.90 21.54
N GLN A 644 -19.61 0.12 22.57
CA GLN A 644 -20.74 0.40 23.45
C GLN A 644 -20.52 1.67 24.28
N ALA A 645 -19.32 1.87 24.83
CA ALA A 645 -18.99 3.05 25.62
C ALA A 645 -19.02 4.34 24.79
N LEU A 646 -18.62 4.28 23.51
CA LEU A 646 -18.61 5.45 22.63
C LEU A 646 -19.98 5.79 22.06
N LYS A 647 -20.85 4.80 21.81
CA LYS A 647 -22.14 4.96 21.13
C LYS A 647 -22.98 6.10 21.68
N ASP A 648 -23.11 6.18 22.99
CA ASP A 648 -23.99 7.13 23.69
C ASP A 648 -23.26 8.41 24.14
N THR A 649 -22.02 8.61 23.68
CA THR A 649 -21.23 9.79 24.04
C THR A 649 -21.64 10.99 23.21
N SER A 650 -21.94 12.12 23.88
CA SER A 650 -22.28 13.39 23.23
C SER A 650 -21.04 14.21 22.87
N PHE A 651 -21.23 15.18 21.93
CA PHE A 651 -20.18 16.13 21.56
C PHE A 651 -19.72 17.00 22.75
N HIS A 652 -20.64 17.37 23.63
CA HIS A 652 -20.29 18.09 24.85
C HIS A 652 -19.36 17.28 25.76
N GLN A 653 -19.65 16.00 25.96
CA GLN A 653 -18.80 15.10 26.76
C GLN A 653 -17.42 14.92 26.16
N PHE A 654 -17.32 14.86 24.82
CA PHE A 654 -16.05 14.81 24.11
C PHE A 654 -15.24 16.10 24.35
N ASN A 655 -15.85 17.27 24.25
CA ASN A 655 -15.15 18.54 24.51
C ASN A 655 -14.68 18.66 25.97
N CYS A 656 -15.49 18.21 26.94
CA CYS A 656 -15.06 18.13 28.33
C CYS A 656 -13.86 17.20 28.50
N PHE A 657 -13.90 16.02 27.87
CA PHE A 657 -12.79 15.06 27.88
C PHE A 657 -11.51 15.70 27.34
N ARG A 658 -11.57 16.34 26.15
CA ARG A 658 -10.42 16.98 25.50
C ARG A 658 -9.78 18.02 26.43
N ASN A 659 -10.57 18.88 27.05
CA ASN A 659 -10.08 19.91 27.97
C ASN A 659 -9.42 19.33 29.22
N GLU A 660 -9.90 18.21 29.72
CA GLU A 660 -9.32 17.56 30.92
C GLU A 660 -8.07 16.74 30.57
N PHE A 661 -8.00 16.15 29.38
CA PHE A 661 -6.87 15.31 28.96
C PHE A 661 -5.54 16.06 29.04
N PHE A 662 -5.49 17.32 28.61
CA PHE A 662 -4.27 18.12 28.54
C PHE A 662 -3.89 18.82 29.86
N LYS A 663 -4.65 18.66 30.94
CA LYS A 663 -4.35 19.33 32.22
C LYS A 663 -3.21 18.70 33.02
N ALA A 664 -2.98 17.41 32.85
CA ALA A 664 -1.97 16.67 33.59
C ALA A 664 -1.39 15.55 32.71
N LEU A 665 -0.17 15.80 32.25
CA LEU A 665 0.55 14.92 31.32
C LEU A 665 1.92 14.53 31.87
N HIS A 666 2.31 13.29 31.62
CA HIS A 666 3.72 12.92 31.57
C HIS A 666 4.15 12.88 30.10
N VAL A 667 5.17 13.62 29.77
CA VAL A 667 5.62 13.83 28.39
C VAL A 667 7.00 13.23 28.21
N GLU A 668 7.13 12.32 27.26
CA GLU A 668 8.42 11.78 26.83
C GLU A 668 8.61 12.08 25.35
N SER A 669 9.71 12.74 25.02
CA SER A 669 10.04 13.12 23.65
C SER A 669 11.33 12.48 23.18
N PHE A 670 11.38 12.08 21.93
CA PHE A 670 12.59 11.53 21.32
C PHE A 670 12.79 12.09 19.92
N LEU A 671 13.97 12.69 19.71
CA LEU A 671 14.42 13.19 18.42
C LEU A 671 15.56 12.30 17.91
N HIS A 672 15.38 11.67 16.74
CA HIS A 672 16.36 10.78 16.13
C HIS A 672 16.52 11.03 14.63
N GLY A 673 17.74 11.20 14.16
CA GLY A 673 18.02 11.34 12.72
C GLY A 673 19.11 12.35 12.39
N ASN A 674 18.92 13.05 11.27
CA ASN A 674 19.86 14.04 10.73
C ASN A 674 19.71 15.41 11.39
N TRP A 675 20.03 15.48 12.66
CA TRP A 675 20.09 16.73 13.44
C TRP A 675 21.33 16.79 14.30
N GLN A 676 21.75 18.04 14.61
CA GLN A 676 22.77 18.31 15.62
C GLN A 676 22.12 18.54 16.98
N ARG A 677 22.93 18.46 18.04
CA ARG A 677 22.47 18.74 19.41
C ARG A 677 21.82 20.12 19.55
N SER A 678 22.31 21.11 18.80
CA SER A 678 21.72 22.46 18.77
C SER A 678 20.28 22.47 18.25
N ASP A 679 19.96 21.60 17.28
CA ASP A 679 18.61 21.47 16.75
C ASP A 679 17.70 20.78 17.75
N ALA A 680 18.20 19.74 18.43
CA ALA A 680 17.46 19.06 19.49
C ALA A 680 17.04 20.02 20.62
N LEU A 681 17.86 20.98 20.97
CA LEU A 681 17.52 22.03 21.95
C LEU A 681 16.43 22.98 21.44
N LYS A 682 16.37 23.26 20.13
CA LYS A 682 15.26 24.05 19.54
C LYS A 682 13.93 23.28 19.63
N PHE A 683 13.91 21.98 19.26
CA PHE A 683 12.73 21.12 19.41
C PHE A 683 12.29 21.05 20.87
N GLN A 684 13.22 20.81 21.80
CA GLN A 684 12.95 20.77 23.22
C GLN A 684 12.30 22.06 23.73
N LYS A 685 12.80 23.21 23.26
CA LYS A 685 12.27 24.52 23.63
C LYS A 685 10.82 24.67 23.15
N GLN A 686 10.53 24.35 21.90
CA GLN A 686 9.17 24.39 21.34
C GLN A 686 8.20 23.50 22.13
N VAL A 687 8.58 22.23 22.37
CA VAL A 687 7.74 21.30 23.17
C VAL A 687 7.49 21.89 24.55
N THR A 688 8.51 22.46 25.18
CA THR A 688 8.37 23.07 26.50
C THR A 688 7.44 24.29 26.49
N GLU A 689 7.53 25.16 25.49
CA GLU A 689 6.69 26.36 25.38
C GLU A 689 5.20 25.99 25.24
N HIS A 690 4.88 24.93 24.53
CA HIS A 690 3.50 24.47 24.34
C HIS A 690 2.95 23.64 25.52
N LEU A 691 3.79 22.92 26.26
CA LEU A 691 3.37 21.92 27.24
C LEU A 691 3.75 22.25 28.70
N ALA A 692 4.42 23.40 28.96
CA ALA A 692 4.96 23.72 30.28
C ALA A 692 3.91 23.66 31.41
N ASP A 693 2.72 24.17 31.14
CA ASP A 693 1.63 24.25 32.13
C ASP A 693 0.88 22.92 32.31
N SER A 694 1.12 21.95 31.40
CA SER A 694 0.44 20.63 31.36
C SER A 694 1.29 19.52 32.00
N THR A 695 2.60 19.68 32.09
CA THR A 695 3.51 18.62 32.58
C THR A 695 3.50 18.49 34.08
N THR A 696 3.34 17.26 34.58
CA THR A 696 3.34 16.94 36.01
C THR A 696 3.74 15.48 36.23
N ILE A 697 4.10 15.16 37.47
CA ILE A 697 4.31 13.77 37.88
C ILE A 697 2.97 13.07 37.92
N ILE A 698 2.81 12.00 37.15
CA ILE A 698 1.65 11.10 37.20
C ILE A 698 2.11 9.68 37.48
N ASP A 699 1.21 8.87 38.05
CA ASP A 699 1.47 7.44 38.21
C ASP A 699 1.29 6.72 36.87
N LEU A 700 2.41 6.23 36.34
CA LEU A 700 2.44 5.44 35.10
C LEU A 700 2.29 3.94 35.33
N THR A 701 2.04 3.52 36.58
CA THR A 701 1.87 2.11 36.91
C THR A 701 0.63 1.54 36.23
N ARG A 702 0.82 0.47 35.47
CA ARG A 702 -0.24 -0.24 34.72
C ARG A 702 -0.20 -1.71 35.09
N PRO A 703 -0.84 -2.10 36.23
CA PRO A 703 -0.82 -3.50 36.64
C PRO A 703 -1.56 -4.38 35.62
N LEU A 704 -0.99 -5.52 35.34
CA LEU A 704 -1.67 -6.57 34.57
C LEU A 704 -2.70 -7.26 35.47
N ASN A 705 -3.75 -7.80 34.88
CA ASN A 705 -4.67 -8.68 35.61
C ASN A 705 -3.91 -9.95 36.03
N ASP A 706 -4.16 -10.42 37.24
CA ASP A 706 -3.70 -11.74 37.67
C ASP A 706 -4.57 -12.80 37.00
N ILE A 707 -3.96 -13.46 35.99
CA ILE A 707 -4.63 -14.50 35.20
C ILE A 707 -4.94 -15.77 36.04
N THR A 708 -4.37 -15.90 37.22
CA THR A 708 -4.69 -17.02 38.14
C THR A 708 -6.04 -16.85 38.80
N GLU A 709 -6.57 -15.62 38.91
CA GLU A 709 -7.87 -15.30 39.46
C GLU A 709 -8.98 -15.18 38.40
N VAL A 710 -8.65 -15.26 37.11
CA VAL A 710 -9.65 -15.22 36.04
C VAL A 710 -10.46 -16.51 36.11
N ASP A 711 -11.71 -16.41 36.51
CA ASP A 711 -12.68 -17.49 36.39
C ASP A 711 -12.59 -18.13 34.99
N GLN A 712 -12.62 -19.47 34.95
CA GLN A 712 -12.63 -20.24 33.70
C GLN A 712 -13.90 -19.92 32.88
N GLN A 713 -14.01 -18.74 32.34
CA GLN A 713 -15.05 -18.43 31.39
C GLN A 713 -14.74 -19.20 30.09
N ARG A 714 -15.60 -20.15 29.80
CA ARG A 714 -15.58 -20.85 28.49
C ARG A 714 -15.90 -19.84 27.41
N PHE A 715 -14.89 -19.47 26.64
CA PHE A 715 -15.08 -18.70 25.42
C PHE A 715 -15.78 -19.58 24.39
N THR A 716 -16.98 -19.21 23.99
CA THR A 716 -17.67 -19.79 22.85
C THR A 716 -17.42 -18.85 21.68
N LEU A 717 -16.59 -19.26 20.74
CA LEU A 717 -16.49 -18.59 19.44
C LEU A 717 -17.80 -18.86 18.69
N ASN A 718 -18.54 -17.80 18.38
CA ASN A 718 -19.77 -17.87 17.58
C ASN A 718 -19.46 -17.96 16.10
#